data_69dce01ccc28c65f9d9f92fe1c27f2fa
#
_entry.id   69dce01ccc28c65f9d9f92fe1c27f2fa
#
_cell.length_a   1.000
_cell.length_b   1.000
_cell.length_c   1.000
_cell.angle_alpha   90.00
_cell.angle_beta   90.00
_cell.angle_gamma   90.00
#
_symmetry.space_group_name_H-M   'P 1'
#
loop_
_entity.id
_entity.type
_entity.pdbx_description
1 polymer ?
#
loop_
_entity_poly.entity_id
_entity_poly.type
_entity_poly.pdbx_seq_one_letter_code
_entity_poly.pdbx_strand_id
1 'polypeptide(L)'
;MNILLVTPPLTQLNTPYPATTVLKGFLEANGQKVAQADLGIELVDAVYRRSFVERLFDQATERIMQLPTGLAEMIAHRHQYEDSVEQVIHFLRHTDDTLATRIANRSLLPEGPRFRQLADMEWAFGTSGIEDRARYLATLYVEDLADLTRETVDPHFDLIRYAEQLASYAPSFDPMEQALEVPCSMIDTMMLQLLQSHVEQSQPQLVGLAVPFPGCLYGALRCGQWLRQHHPDITVCIGGGFVNTEWRQLSDTRLFRYIDAFTLDDGELPLLRLAQYLELRQRGESPDPATMLVRTYYAHPSLRLPREEDFYQQEHPDEATKGVCFDTTPSFEGLPLHLYLSMEEMTNPMHRLWSNGRWNKMMMAHGCYWHRCVFCDTKLDYIGRYRAPKATQVVDRMERIMQQTGVSGFHFVDEALPPQLLREVSEEILRRRLTLSFWGNIRFEKAYTQELCDLMADAGCIAVSGGLEVASNRLLKLMDKGVTVEQTVESCRHFRQAGIMVHTYLMYGFPTETLQETLNALEAVRAMFDEGIVQSAYWHRYAMTAHSPSGQHPEQFGVCRTDTQPHPFCNNEVDYHLPDRRPDDPLFPYDIDAVGDGLRIATYNYMNGTGLDRPVRDWFAFEHKKHNHHKKKNNKR
;
A
#
# COMPACT_ATOMS: atom_id res chain seq x y z
N MET A 1 24.76 -18.22 2.83
CA MET A 1 23.66 -19.13 3.24
C MET A 1 22.54 -19.18 2.21
N ASN A 2 21.58 -20.12 2.34
CA ASN A 2 20.37 -20.13 1.52
C ASN A 2 19.29 -19.27 2.20
N ILE A 3 18.73 -18.32 1.46
CA ILE A 3 17.69 -17.39 1.95
C ILE A 3 16.47 -17.52 1.06
N LEU A 4 15.27 -17.58 1.65
CA LEU A 4 14.00 -17.47 0.94
C LEU A 4 13.33 -16.14 1.34
N LEU A 5 13.10 -15.28 0.36
CA LEU A 5 12.35 -14.03 0.55
C LEU A 5 10.91 -14.25 0.10
N VAL A 6 9.96 -13.87 0.93
CA VAL A 6 8.53 -14.11 0.70
C VAL A 6 7.75 -12.82 0.83
N THR A 7 6.88 -12.56 -0.14
CA THR A 7 5.79 -11.59 -0.01
C THR A 7 4.55 -12.35 0.46
N PRO A 8 4.09 -12.16 1.71
CA PRO A 8 2.86 -12.80 2.20
C PRO A 8 1.60 -12.21 1.54
N PRO A 9 0.47 -12.91 1.52
CA PRO A 9 -0.80 -12.38 1.01
C PRO A 9 -1.32 -11.19 1.85
N LEU A 10 -1.94 -10.17 1.26
CA LEU A 10 -2.06 -9.84 -0.14
C LEU A 10 -1.52 -8.43 -0.37
N THR A 11 -0.91 -8.24 -1.51
CA THR A 11 -0.49 -6.92 -2.01
C THR A 11 -1.26 -6.61 -3.31
N GLN A 12 -0.81 -5.61 -4.07
CA GLN A 12 -1.40 -5.32 -5.38
C GLN A 12 -1.26 -6.52 -6.34
N LEU A 13 -2.31 -6.80 -7.10
CA LEU A 13 -2.38 -7.98 -7.97
C LEU A 13 -1.79 -7.77 -9.37
N ASN A 14 -1.49 -6.53 -9.75
CA ASN A 14 -1.03 -6.19 -11.10
C ASN A 14 0.51 -6.23 -11.27
N THR A 15 1.25 -6.21 -10.18
CA THR A 15 2.73 -6.11 -10.23
C THR A 15 3.36 -6.59 -8.92
N PRO A 16 4.59 -7.16 -8.97
CA PRO A 16 5.31 -7.57 -7.76
C PRO A 16 5.54 -6.38 -6.81
N TYR A 17 5.44 -6.64 -5.51
CA TYR A 17 5.92 -5.68 -4.52
C TYR A 17 7.46 -5.63 -4.54
N PRO A 18 8.11 -4.45 -4.53
CA PRO A 18 9.53 -4.32 -4.84
C PRO A 18 10.50 -4.87 -3.79
N ALA A 19 10.05 -5.10 -2.55
CA ALA A 19 10.97 -5.45 -1.45
C ALA A 19 11.81 -6.71 -1.74
N THR A 20 11.18 -7.82 -2.14
CA THR A 20 11.91 -9.07 -2.37
C THR A 20 12.87 -8.97 -3.54
N THR A 21 12.50 -8.25 -4.62
CA THR A 21 13.37 -8.08 -5.79
C THR A 21 14.62 -7.26 -5.49
N VAL A 22 14.45 -6.18 -4.70
CA VAL A 22 15.56 -5.31 -4.25
C VAL A 22 16.49 -6.08 -3.32
N LEU A 23 15.93 -6.74 -2.29
CA LEU A 23 16.71 -7.53 -1.33
C LEU A 23 17.43 -8.70 -2.01
N LYS A 24 16.77 -9.40 -2.95
CA LYS A 24 17.42 -10.49 -3.70
C LYS A 24 18.63 -9.98 -4.48
N GLY A 25 18.47 -8.93 -5.27
CA GLY A 25 19.58 -8.36 -6.04
C GLY A 25 20.76 -7.93 -5.16
N PHE A 26 20.46 -7.31 -4.00
CA PHE A 26 21.47 -6.89 -3.04
C PHE A 26 22.19 -8.07 -2.37
N LEU A 27 21.45 -9.03 -1.85
CA LEU A 27 22.02 -10.18 -1.13
C LEU A 27 22.84 -11.08 -2.04
N GLU A 28 22.40 -11.29 -3.28
CA GLU A 28 23.17 -12.06 -4.29
C GLU A 28 24.48 -11.36 -4.66
N ALA A 29 24.46 -10.02 -4.82
CA ALA A 29 25.67 -9.24 -5.03
C ALA A 29 26.67 -9.33 -3.85
N ASN A 30 26.17 -9.68 -2.66
CA ASN A 30 26.96 -9.89 -1.45
C ASN A 30 27.21 -11.39 -1.14
N GLY A 31 27.08 -12.27 -2.13
CA GLY A 31 27.47 -13.68 -2.06
C GLY A 31 26.48 -14.61 -1.37
N GLN A 32 25.24 -14.17 -1.12
CA GLN A 32 24.18 -15.03 -0.59
C GLN A 32 23.46 -15.76 -1.73
N LYS A 33 22.90 -16.92 -1.44
CA LYS A 33 22.04 -17.66 -2.38
C LYS A 33 20.58 -17.39 -2.03
N VAL A 34 19.85 -16.72 -2.93
CA VAL A 34 18.52 -16.19 -2.60
C VAL A 34 17.45 -16.72 -3.56
N ALA A 35 16.42 -17.35 -3.00
CA ALA A 35 15.15 -17.61 -3.67
C ALA A 35 14.11 -16.55 -3.23
N GLN A 36 13.08 -16.35 -4.05
CA GLN A 36 11.96 -15.48 -3.69
C GLN A 36 10.63 -16.06 -4.14
N ALA A 37 9.56 -15.70 -3.43
CA ALA A 37 8.19 -16.11 -3.71
C ALA A 37 7.21 -14.95 -3.45
N ASP A 38 6.17 -14.85 -4.25
CA ASP A 38 5.00 -14.03 -3.99
C ASP A 38 3.81 -14.94 -3.72
N LEU A 39 3.61 -15.28 -2.43
CA LEU A 39 2.50 -16.14 -2.01
C LEU A 39 1.14 -15.49 -2.25
N GLY A 40 1.07 -14.15 -2.36
CA GLY A 40 -0.16 -13.45 -2.65
C GLY A 40 -0.70 -13.79 -4.03
N ILE A 41 0.10 -13.57 -5.06
CA ILE A 41 -0.35 -13.83 -6.44
C ILE A 41 -0.50 -15.34 -6.73
N GLU A 42 0.34 -16.18 -6.11
CA GLU A 42 0.21 -17.64 -6.23
C GLU A 42 -1.06 -18.15 -5.55
N LEU A 43 -1.43 -17.60 -4.38
CA LEU A 43 -2.69 -17.91 -3.70
C LEU A 43 -3.90 -17.46 -4.54
N VAL A 44 -3.86 -16.27 -5.12
CA VAL A 44 -4.92 -15.78 -6.00
C VAL A 44 -5.08 -16.70 -7.22
N ASP A 45 -3.98 -17.15 -7.83
CA ASP A 45 -4.05 -18.16 -8.90
C ASP A 45 -4.76 -19.44 -8.44
N ALA A 46 -4.46 -19.91 -7.23
CA ALA A 46 -5.05 -21.13 -6.68
C ALA A 46 -6.55 -20.98 -6.32
N VAL A 47 -6.94 -19.82 -5.77
CA VAL A 47 -8.32 -19.50 -5.37
C VAL A 47 -9.26 -19.34 -6.57
N TYR A 48 -8.75 -18.92 -7.72
CA TYR A 48 -9.55 -18.78 -8.93
C TYR A 48 -9.39 -19.97 -9.90
N ARG A 49 -9.03 -21.15 -9.38
CA ARG A 49 -9.14 -22.42 -10.10
C ARG A 49 -10.55 -23.02 -9.94
N ARG A 50 -11.02 -23.69 -10.98
CA ARG A 50 -12.31 -24.39 -10.96
C ARG A 50 -12.48 -25.27 -9.72
N SER A 51 -11.43 -26.03 -9.35
CA SER A 51 -11.46 -26.93 -8.20
C SER A 51 -11.65 -26.24 -6.83
N PHE A 52 -11.21 -24.99 -6.70
CA PHE A 52 -11.51 -24.19 -5.51
C PHE A 52 -12.93 -23.65 -5.56
N VAL A 53 -13.36 -23.12 -6.71
CA VAL A 53 -14.71 -22.55 -6.89
C VAL A 53 -15.79 -23.62 -6.65
N GLU A 54 -15.58 -24.85 -7.09
CA GLU A 54 -16.47 -25.98 -6.78
C GLU A 54 -16.63 -26.18 -5.24
N ARG A 55 -15.52 -26.20 -4.50
CA ARG A 55 -15.55 -26.33 -3.02
C ARG A 55 -16.14 -25.10 -2.34
N LEU A 56 -15.91 -23.91 -2.88
CA LEU A 56 -16.50 -22.66 -2.39
C LEU A 56 -18.02 -22.74 -2.45
N PHE A 57 -18.58 -23.16 -3.60
CA PHE A 57 -20.02 -23.29 -3.77
C PHE A 57 -20.61 -24.45 -2.96
N ASP A 58 -19.87 -25.53 -2.70
CA ASP A 58 -20.29 -26.57 -1.76
C ASP A 58 -20.49 -26.00 -0.36
N GLN A 59 -19.50 -25.27 0.17
CA GLN A 59 -19.60 -24.62 1.48
C GLN A 59 -20.69 -23.53 1.51
N ALA A 60 -20.82 -22.74 0.44
CA ALA A 60 -21.87 -21.73 0.32
C ALA A 60 -23.28 -22.37 0.37
N THR A 61 -23.44 -23.51 -0.28
CA THR A 61 -24.72 -24.25 -0.28
C THR A 61 -25.07 -24.73 1.13
N GLU A 62 -24.10 -25.24 1.89
CA GLU A 62 -24.31 -25.67 3.29
C GLU A 62 -24.71 -24.51 4.21
N ARG A 63 -24.26 -23.29 3.90
CA ARG A 63 -24.48 -22.07 4.70
C ARG A 63 -25.51 -21.11 4.09
N ILE A 64 -26.29 -21.51 3.09
CA ILE A 64 -27.16 -20.63 2.30
C ILE A 64 -28.09 -19.74 3.14
N MET A 65 -28.58 -20.26 4.26
CA MET A 65 -29.48 -19.52 5.17
C MET A 65 -28.77 -18.43 5.99
N GLN A 66 -27.44 -18.43 6.00
CA GLN A 66 -26.61 -17.46 6.71
C GLN A 66 -26.04 -16.37 5.79
N LEU A 67 -26.09 -16.62 4.47
CA LEU A 67 -25.54 -15.71 3.47
C LEU A 67 -26.44 -14.48 3.24
N PRO A 68 -25.85 -13.31 2.97
CA PRO A 68 -26.57 -12.19 2.38
C PRO A 68 -27.32 -12.62 1.11
N THR A 69 -28.55 -12.12 0.93
CA THR A 69 -29.44 -12.54 -0.19
C THR A 69 -28.74 -12.52 -1.55
N GLY A 70 -27.96 -11.46 -1.83
CA GLY A 70 -27.25 -11.34 -3.11
C GLY A 70 -26.22 -12.43 -3.35
N LEU A 71 -25.47 -12.84 -2.31
CA LEU A 71 -24.50 -13.93 -2.41
C LEU A 71 -25.17 -15.30 -2.47
N ALA A 72 -26.29 -15.48 -1.76
CA ALA A 72 -27.06 -16.71 -1.82
C ALA A 72 -27.62 -16.95 -3.24
N GLU A 73 -28.01 -15.90 -3.96
CA GLU A 73 -28.47 -15.99 -5.36
C GLU A 73 -27.38 -16.49 -6.32
N MET A 74 -26.09 -16.26 -6.04
CA MET A 74 -24.98 -16.77 -6.87
C MET A 74 -24.99 -18.32 -6.95
N ILE A 75 -25.51 -19.00 -5.94
CA ILE A 75 -25.58 -20.48 -5.89
C ILE A 75 -26.41 -21.02 -7.06
N ALA A 76 -27.45 -20.32 -7.48
CA ALA A 76 -28.27 -20.70 -8.63
C ALA A 76 -27.49 -20.69 -9.95
N HIS A 77 -26.39 -19.94 -10.00
CA HIS A 77 -25.52 -19.80 -11.18
C HIS A 77 -24.19 -20.54 -11.03
N ARG A 78 -24.06 -21.41 -10.02
CA ARG A 78 -22.84 -22.13 -9.66
C ARG A 78 -22.08 -22.68 -10.86
N HIS A 79 -22.73 -23.43 -11.73
CA HIS A 79 -22.06 -24.05 -12.89
C HIS A 79 -21.48 -23.02 -13.86
N GLN A 80 -22.12 -21.86 -14.00
CA GLN A 80 -21.58 -20.79 -14.85
C GLN A 80 -20.28 -20.20 -14.26
N TYR A 81 -20.20 -20.04 -12.93
CA TYR A 81 -18.97 -19.64 -12.24
C TYR A 81 -17.87 -20.68 -12.39
N GLU A 82 -18.18 -21.97 -12.15
CA GLU A 82 -17.26 -23.09 -12.29
C GLU A 82 -16.68 -23.20 -13.71
N ASP A 83 -17.50 -22.96 -14.73
CA ASP A 83 -17.11 -23.10 -16.13
C ASP A 83 -16.38 -21.85 -16.68
N SER A 84 -16.54 -20.67 -16.07
CA SER A 84 -16.00 -19.42 -16.61
C SER A 84 -14.78 -18.88 -15.85
N VAL A 85 -14.52 -19.29 -14.61
CA VAL A 85 -13.53 -18.66 -13.74
C VAL A 85 -12.12 -18.64 -14.35
N GLU A 86 -11.64 -19.76 -14.86
CA GLU A 86 -10.29 -19.83 -15.42
C GLU A 86 -10.14 -18.96 -16.68
N GLN A 87 -11.18 -18.92 -17.53
CA GLN A 87 -11.20 -18.05 -18.70
C GLN A 87 -11.20 -16.57 -18.35
N VAL A 88 -11.90 -16.18 -17.28
CA VAL A 88 -11.87 -14.79 -16.77
C VAL A 88 -10.47 -14.42 -16.26
N ILE A 89 -9.82 -15.32 -15.54
CA ILE A 89 -8.44 -15.12 -15.07
C ILE A 89 -7.47 -15.02 -16.26
N HIS A 90 -7.61 -15.86 -17.28
CA HIS A 90 -6.82 -15.75 -18.50
C HIS A 90 -7.01 -14.41 -19.20
N PHE A 91 -8.25 -13.89 -19.26
CA PHE A 91 -8.54 -12.57 -19.79
C PHE A 91 -7.88 -11.46 -18.96
N LEU A 92 -7.99 -11.48 -17.63
CA LEU A 92 -7.36 -10.50 -16.73
C LEU A 92 -5.83 -10.56 -16.75
N ARG A 93 -5.23 -11.65 -17.24
CA ARG A 93 -3.77 -11.82 -17.45
C ARG A 93 -3.30 -11.37 -18.84
N HIS A 94 -4.20 -10.94 -19.71
CA HIS A 94 -3.92 -10.68 -21.14
C HIS A 94 -3.35 -11.89 -21.88
N THR A 95 -3.78 -13.09 -21.50
CA THR A 95 -3.44 -14.33 -22.22
C THR A 95 -4.54 -14.77 -23.19
N ASP A 96 -5.76 -14.24 -23.04
CA ASP A 96 -6.87 -14.44 -23.97
C ASP A 96 -7.78 -13.19 -24.02
N ASP A 97 -7.42 -12.22 -24.84
CA ASP A 97 -8.21 -10.99 -25.06
C ASP A 97 -9.42 -11.20 -25.99
N THR A 98 -9.59 -12.40 -26.58
CA THR A 98 -10.70 -12.70 -27.52
C THR A 98 -12.07 -12.69 -26.84
N LEU A 99 -12.11 -12.84 -25.51
CA LEU A 99 -13.33 -12.82 -24.71
C LEU A 99 -13.90 -11.42 -24.45
N ALA A 100 -13.12 -10.37 -24.71
CA ALA A 100 -13.49 -9.00 -24.38
C ALA A 100 -14.92 -8.62 -24.83
N THR A 101 -15.25 -8.89 -26.08
CA THR A 101 -16.59 -8.55 -26.65
C THR A 101 -17.72 -9.29 -25.94
N ARG A 102 -17.55 -10.56 -25.61
CA ARG A 102 -18.56 -11.34 -24.89
C ARG A 102 -18.78 -10.88 -23.47
N ILE A 103 -17.70 -10.54 -22.78
CA ILE A 103 -17.74 -10.00 -21.42
C ILE A 103 -18.39 -8.60 -21.45
N ALA A 104 -17.91 -7.71 -22.32
CA ALA A 104 -18.45 -6.35 -22.45
C ALA A 104 -19.96 -6.32 -22.77
N ASN A 105 -20.44 -7.26 -23.56
CA ASN A 105 -21.85 -7.40 -23.91
C ASN A 105 -22.69 -8.16 -22.85
N ARG A 106 -22.09 -8.49 -21.69
CA ARG A 106 -22.75 -9.19 -20.58
C ARG A 106 -23.39 -10.53 -20.99
N SER A 107 -22.75 -11.25 -21.91
CA SER A 107 -23.28 -12.51 -22.49
C SER A 107 -22.48 -13.76 -22.07
N LEU A 108 -21.48 -13.58 -21.21
CA LEU A 108 -20.59 -14.66 -20.75
C LEU A 108 -20.64 -14.88 -19.23
N LEU A 109 -20.51 -13.81 -18.46
CA LEU A 109 -20.35 -13.90 -17.02
C LEU A 109 -21.70 -14.02 -16.31
N PRO A 110 -21.83 -14.90 -15.28
CA PRO A 110 -22.89 -14.77 -14.31
C PRO A 110 -22.68 -13.47 -13.50
N GLU A 111 -23.77 -12.80 -13.16
CA GLU A 111 -23.74 -11.50 -12.50
C GLU A 111 -24.15 -11.63 -11.04
N GLY A 112 -23.23 -11.31 -10.14
CA GLY A 112 -23.45 -11.28 -8.71
C GLY A 112 -23.91 -9.90 -8.19
N PRO A 113 -23.87 -9.69 -6.86
CA PRO A 113 -24.37 -8.47 -6.22
C PRO A 113 -23.71 -7.18 -6.70
N ARG A 114 -22.43 -7.20 -7.03
CA ARG A 114 -21.65 -6.01 -7.44
C ARG A 114 -22.12 -5.45 -8.77
N PHE A 115 -22.69 -6.28 -9.66
CA PHE A 115 -23.27 -5.86 -10.94
C PHE A 115 -24.57 -5.03 -10.79
N ARG A 116 -25.21 -5.02 -9.62
CA ARG A 116 -26.44 -4.24 -9.39
C ARG A 116 -26.23 -2.73 -9.30
N GLN A 117 -24.99 -2.30 -9.06
CA GLN A 117 -24.63 -0.89 -8.91
C GLN A 117 -23.83 -0.35 -10.10
N LEU A 118 -23.97 -0.97 -11.26
CA LEU A 118 -23.28 -0.54 -12.46
C LEU A 118 -23.67 0.89 -12.84
N ALA A 119 -22.66 1.76 -12.96
CA ALA A 119 -22.78 3.08 -13.54
C ALA A 119 -23.08 3.00 -15.05
N ASP A 120 -23.39 4.14 -15.66
CA ASP A 120 -23.56 4.23 -17.11
C ASP A 120 -22.25 3.87 -17.83
N MET A 121 -22.22 2.67 -18.36
CA MET A 121 -21.05 2.07 -19.00
C MET A 121 -20.74 2.71 -20.35
N GLU A 122 -21.75 3.21 -21.06
CA GLU A 122 -21.54 3.92 -22.33
C GLU A 122 -20.85 5.27 -22.09
N TRP A 123 -21.23 5.96 -21.00
CA TRP A 123 -20.55 7.17 -20.63
C TRP A 123 -19.09 6.92 -20.22
N ALA A 124 -18.83 5.86 -19.44
CA ALA A 124 -17.50 5.59 -18.90
C ALA A 124 -16.51 5.09 -19.96
N PHE A 125 -16.93 4.23 -20.85
CA PHE A 125 -16.04 3.53 -21.79
C PHE A 125 -16.29 3.90 -23.28
N GLY A 126 -17.45 4.45 -23.60
CA GLY A 126 -17.85 4.70 -24.98
C GLY A 126 -17.90 3.44 -25.83
N THR A 127 -17.95 3.61 -27.15
CA THR A 127 -18.01 2.49 -28.12
C THR A 127 -16.65 1.84 -28.40
N SER A 128 -15.54 2.53 -28.08
CA SER A 128 -14.17 2.07 -28.36
C SER A 128 -13.52 1.36 -27.18
N GLY A 129 -14.05 1.52 -25.98
CA GLY A 129 -13.49 0.97 -24.73
C GLY A 129 -13.97 -0.44 -24.39
N ILE A 130 -14.13 -1.33 -25.38
CA ILE A 130 -14.66 -2.70 -25.18
C ILE A 130 -13.78 -3.50 -24.21
N GLU A 131 -12.45 -3.43 -24.34
CA GLU A 131 -11.53 -4.17 -23.47
C GLU A 131 -11.58 -3.65 -22.04
N ASP A 132 -11.59 -2.33 -21.85
CA ASP A 132 -11.66 -1.72 -20.52
C ASP A 132 -12.99 -2.02 -19.83
N ARG A 133 -14.09 -1.94 -20.58
CA ARG A 133 -15.42 -2.35 -20.11
C ARG A 133 -15.45 -3.82 -19.72
N ALA A 134 -14.86 -4.68 -20.53
CA ALA A 134 -14.77 -6.11 -20.24
C ALA A 134 -13.94 -6.38 -18.99
N ARG A 135 -12.83 -5.66 -18.83
CA ARG A 135 -11.94 -5.78 -17.64
C ARG A 135 -12.65 -5.31 -16.38
N TYR A 136 -13.37 -4.20 -16.44
CA TYR A 136 -14.20 -3.74 -15.33
C TYR A 136 -15.24 -4.78 -14.91
N LEU A 137 -15.99 -5.36 -15.86
CA LEU A 137 -16.97 -6.43 -15.56
C LEU A 137 -16.31 -7.70 -15.04
N ALA A 138 -15.15 -8.09 -15.59
CA ALA A 138 -14.37 -9.22 -15.09
C ALA A 138 -13.84 -8.97 -13.67
N THR A 139 -13.50 -7.72 -13.34
CA THR A 139 -13.12 -7.34 -11.98
C THR A 139 -14.27 -7.52 -11.00
N LEU A 140 -15.48 -7.03 -11.33
CA LEU A 140 -16.67 -7.23 -10.48
C LEU A 140 -16.98 -8.72 -10.25
N TYR A 141 -16.81 -9.55 -11.29
CA TYR A 141 -17.00 -11.00 -11.18
C TYR A 141 -16.02 -11.65 -10.19
N VAL A 142 -14.73 -11.27 -10.25
CA VAL A 142 -13.70 -11.78 -9.34
C VAL A 142 -13.96 -11.30 -7.90
N GLU A 143 -14.39 -10.06 -7.74
CA GLU A 143 -14.75 -9.49 -6.44
C GLU A 143 -16.02 -10.12 -5.83
N ASP A 144 -17.03 -10.48 -6.63
CA ASP A 144 -18.20 -11.24 -6.16
C ASP A 144 -17.79 -12.60 -5.60
N LEU A 145 -16.85 -13.31 -6.24
CA LEU A 145 -16.29 -14.56 -5.72
C LEU A 145 -15.44 -14.34 -4.45
N ALA A 146 -14.74 -13.22 -4.36
CA ALA A 146 -14.01 -12.86 -3.13
C ALA A 146 -14.97 -12.58 -1.97
N ASP A 147 -16.08 -11.86 -2.22
CA ASP A 147 -17.11 -11.63 -1.20
C ASP A 147 -17.74 -12.95 -0.74
N LEU A 148 -18.04 -13.88 -1.65
CA LEU A 148 -18.53 -15.20 -1.30
C LEU A 148 -17.51 -16.01 -0.49
N THR A 149 -16.22 -15.93 -0.83
CA THR A 149 -15.12 -16.57 -0.10
C THR A 149 -15.03 -16.02 1.34
N ARG A 150 -15.16 -14.71 1.52
CA ARG A 150 -15.14 -14.07 2.84
C ARG A 150 -16.31 -14.56 3.72
N GLU A 151 -17.50 -14.65 3.17
CA GLU A 151 -18.68 -15.04 3.93
C GLU A 151 -18.75 -16.55 4.22
N THR A 152 -18.03 -17.40 3.48
CA THR A 152 -18.15 -18.86 3.61
C THR A 152 -16.90 -19.57 4.10
N VAL A 153 -15.72 -19.13 3.67
CA VAL A 153 -14.45 -19.85 3.85
C VAL A 153 -13.55 -19.20 4.88
N ASP A 154 -13.32 -17.90 4.71
CA ASP A 154 -12.37 -17.15 5.56
C ASP A 154 -12.89 -15.71 5.76
N PRO A 155 -13.32 -15.33 6.97
CA PRO A 155 -13.90 -14.02 7.23
C PRO A 155 -12.90 -12.86 7.07
N HIS A 156 -11.62 -13.14 6.94
CA HIS A 156 -10.57 -12.16 6.74
C HIS A 156 -10.18 -12.01 5.27
N PHE A 157 -10.70 -12.86 4.37
CA PHE A 157 -10.32 -12.85 2.96
C PHE A 157 -10.77 -11.56 2.25
N ASP A 158 -9.83 -10.94 1.57
CA ASP A 158 -10.06 -9.81 0.66
C ASP A 158 -8.91 -9.78 -0.35
N LEU A 159 -9.13 -9.28 -1.56
CA LEU A 159 -8.12 -9.29 -2.63
C LEU A 159 -6.98 -8.29 -2.43
N ILE A 160 -7.20 -7.25 -1.64
CA ILE A 160 -6.21 -6.17 -1.44
C ILE A 160 -5.90 -5.98 0.05
N ARG A 161 -6.90 -6.20 0.92
CA ARG A 161 -6.84 -5.87 2.34
C ARG A 161 -7.04 -7.09 3.24
N TYR A 162 -6.44 -8.22 2.83
CA TYR A 162 -6.57 -9.47 3.57
C TYR A 162 -6.18 -9.30 5.04
N ALA A 163 -7.13 -9.60 5.95
CA ALA A 163 -6.96 -9.49 7.40
C ALA A 163 -6.45 -8.11 7.92
N GLU A 164 -6.59 -7.03 7.13
CA GLU A 164 -6.07 -5.69 7.47
C GLU A 164 -6.61 -5.19 8.82
N GLN A 165 -7.87 -5.48 9.13
CA GLN A 165 -8.52 -5.07 10.39
C GLN A 165 -7.88 -5.67 11.65
N LEU A 166 -7.08 -6.74 11.53
CA LEU A 166 -6.38 -7.35 12.66
C LEU A 166 -5.09 -6.60 13.04
N ALA A 167 -4.56 -5.80 12.13
CA ALA A 167 -3.28 -5.13 12.30
C ALA A 167 -3.37 -3.60 12.18
N SER A 168 -4.33 -3.08 11.41
CA SER A 168 -4.47 -1.64 11.18
C SER A 168 -4.86 -0.95 12.49
N TYR A 169 -3.97 -0.08 12.98
CA TYR A 169 -4.14 0.68 14.23
C TYR A 169 -4.44 -0.17 15.47
N ALA A 170 -4.02 -1.43 15.49
CA ALA A 170 -4.30 -2.36 16.59
C ALA A 170 -3.43 -2.06 17.82
N PRO A 171 -3.98 -1.55 18.94
CA PRO A 171 -3.19 -1.21 20.11
C PRO A 171 -2.66 -2.45 20.84
N SER A 172 -3.28 -3.61 20.66
CA SER A 172 -2.96 -4.89 21.28
C SER A 172 -2.81 -6.00 20.26
N PHE A 173 -1.94 -6.95 20.55
CA PHE A 173 -1.76 -8.18 19.75
C PHE A 173 -2.90 -9.19 19.92
N ASP A 174 -3.80 -9.01 20.90
CA ASP A 174 -4.84 -9.98 21.24
C ASP A 174 -5.73 -10.41 20.06
N PRO A 175 -6.26 -9.52 19.21
CA PRO A 175 -7.09 -9.94 18.08
C PRO A 175 -6.31 -10.79 17.06
N MET A 176 -5.05 -10.45 16.82
CA MET A 176 -4.17 -11.19 15.94
C MET A 176 -3.85 -12.58 16.51
N GLU A 177 -3.50 -12.66 17.79
CA GLU A 177 -3.23 -13.94 18.47
C GLU A 177 -4.45 -14.85 18.45
N GLN A 178 -5.64 -14.32 18.75
CA GLN A 178 -6.90 -15.08 18.68
C GLN A 178 -7.14 -15.63 17.26
N ALA A 179 -6.92 -14.84 16.23
CA ALA A 179 -7.04 -15.30 14.84
C ALA A 179 -6.03 -16.40 14.49
N LEU A 180 -4.80 -16.33 15.03
CA LEU A 180 -3.76 -17.34 14.82
C LEU A 180 -3.97 -18.63 15.62
N GLU A 181 -4.75 -18.60 16.71
CA GLU A 181 -5.13 -19.78 17.50
C GLU A 181 -6.28 -20.58 16.87
N VAL A 182 -7.08 -19.96 15.99
CA VAL A 182 -8.13 -20.65 15.23
C VAL A 182 -7.49 -21.65 14.25
N PRO A 183 -8.08 -22.83 14.04
CA PRO A 183 -7.62 -23.76 13.00
C PRO A 183 -7.53 -23.11 11.63
N CYS A 184 -6.53 -23.52 10.85
CA CYS A 184 -6.30 -22.98 9.50
C CYS A 184 -7.57 -23.08 8.64
N SER A 185 -7.93 -21.97 8.01
CA SER A 185 -8.95 -21.93 6.97
C SER A 185 -8.49 -22.71 5.72
N MET A 186 -9.37 -22.86 4.74
CA MET A 186 -8.96 -23.42 3.44
C MET A 186 -7.95 -22.48 2.74
N ILE A 187 -8.08 -21.18 2.92
CA ILE A 187 -7.15 -20.17 2.40
C ILE A 187 -5.78 -20.32 3.08
N ASP A 188 -5.73 -20.39 4.41
CA ASP A 188 -4.48 -20.64 5.16
C ASP A 188 -3.79 -21.91 4.67
N THR A 189 -4.56 -22.99 4.55
CA THR A 189 -4.02 -24.30 4.14
C THR A 189 -3.38 -24.23 2.75
N MET A 190 -4.02 -23.56 1.81
CA MET A 190 -3.47 -23.37 0.45
C MET A 190 -2.20 -22.52 0.45
N MET A 191 -2.20 -21.40 1.20
CA MET A 191 -1.02 -20.54 1.38
C MET A 191 0.15 -21.33 1.96
N LEU A 192 -0.09 -22.13 2.99
CA LEU A 192 0.95 -22.92 3.65
C LEU A 192 1.49 -24.06 2.76
N GLN A 193 0.67 -24.66 1.90
CA GLN A 193 1.11 -25.62 0.89
C GLN A 193 2.05 -24.97 -0.15
N LEU A 194 1.75 -23.74 -0.58
CA LEU A 194 2.63 -22.96 -1.45
C LEU A 194 3.97 -22.68 -0.76
N LEU A 195 3.92 -22.19 0.49
CA LEU A 195 5.13 -21.96 1.29
C LEU A 195 5.96 -23.23 1.43
N GLN A 196 5.35 -24.36 1.75
CA GLN A 196 6.02 -25.66 1.85
C GLN A 196 6.78 -25.99 0.56
N SER A 197 6.14 -25.82 -0.59
CA SER A 197 6.78 -26.09 -1.89
C SER A 197 8.02 -25.23 -2.09
N HIS A 198 7.99 -23.94 -1.74
CA HIS A 198 9.14 -23.05 -1.83
C HIS A 198 10.26 -23.42 -0.84
N VAL A 199 9.90 -23.81 0.39
CA VAL A 199 10.86 -24.28 1.41
C VAL A 199 11.55 -25.56 0.96
N GLU A 200 10.82 -26.54 0.43
CA GLU A 200 11.36 -27.80 -0.08
C GLU A 200 12.31 -27.57 -1.26
N GLN A 201 12.01 -26.63 -2.15
CA GLN A 201 12.84 -26.34 -3.33
C GLN A 201 14.11 -25.58 -2.97
N SER A 202 14.00 -24.56 -2.09
CA SER A 202 15.13 -23.66 -1.79
C SER A 202 15.98 -24.10 -0.60
N GLN A 203 15.47 -24.99 0.27
CA GLN A 203 16.12 -25.46 1.50
C GLN A 203 16.74 -24.29 2.29
N PRO A 204 15.93 -23.28 2.69
CA PRO A 204 16.46 -22.07 3.28
C PRO A 204 16.91 -22.30 4.72
N GLN A 205 17.85 -21.50 5.18
CA GLN A 205 18.28 -21.40 6.58
C GLN A 205 17.72 -20.13 7.22
N LEU A 206 17.33 -19.16 6.37
CA LEU A 206 16.69 -17.91 6.74
C LEU A 206 15.50 -17.66 5.80
N VAL A 207 14.33 -17.41 6.36
CA VAL A 207 13.13 -16.93 5.64
C VAL A 207 12.88 -15.47 6.02
N GLY A 208 12.90 -14.60 5.03
CA GLY A 208 12.56 -13.18 5.16
C GLY A 208 11.15 -12.91 4.66
N LEU A 209 10.26 -12.45 5.54
CA LEU A 209 8.86 -12.14 5.24
C LEU A 209 8.70 -10.63 5.07
N ALA A 210 8.32 -10.17 3.88
CA ALA A 210 8.12 -8.75 3.60
C ALA A 210 6.70 -8.31 3.94
N VAL A 211 6.53 -7.48 4.97
CA VAL A 211 5.24 -6.93 5.44
C VAL A 211 5.18 -5.43 5.18
N PRO A 212 4.81 -5.01 3.97
CA PRO A 212 4.72 -3.60 3.62
C PRO A 212 3.51 -2.91 4.24
N PHE A 213 2.39 -3.63 4.41
CA PHE A 213 1.10 -3.13 4.82
C PHE A 213 0.49 -4.00 5.91
N PRO A 214 -0.44 -3.49 6.73
CA PRO A 214 -1.10 -4.29 7.78
C PRO A 214 -1.78 -5.56 7.23
N GLY A 215 -2.32 -5.50 6.02
CA GLY A 215 -2.96 -6.65 5.36
C GLY A 215 -2.06 -7.85 5.09
N CYS A 216 -0.74 -7.69 5.13
CA CYS A 216 0.20 -8.80 4.94
C CYS A 216 0.63 -9.48 6.25
N LEU A 217 0.33 -8.87 7.41
CA LEU A 217 0.87 -9.31 8.69
C LEU A 217 0.33 -10.66 9.13
N TYR A 218 -0.99 -10.87 9.01
CA TYR A 218 -1.61 -12.14 9.38
C TYR A 218 -0.99 -13.32 8.61
N GLY A 219 -0.90 -13.19 7.28
CA GLY A 219 -0.28 -14.22 6.44
C GLY A 219 1.18 -14.45 6.80
N ALA A 220 1.94 -13.39 7.12
CA ALA A 220 3.33 -13.51 7.56
C ALA A 220 3.45 -14.30 8.87
N LEU A 221 2.63 -13.98 9.87
CA LEU A 221 2.65 -14.66 11.17
C LEU A 221 2.14 -16.10 11.07
N ARG A 222 1.16 -16.37 10.21
CA ARG A 222 0.70 -17.72 9.91
C ARG A 222 1.80 -18.56 9.25
N CYS A 223 2.56 -17.99 8.31
CA CYS A 223 3.76 -18.61 7.75
C CYS A 223 4.82 -18.88 8.82
N GLY A 224 5.10 -17.91 9.68
CA GLY A 224 6.03 -18.06 10.80
C GLY A 224 5.61 -19.15 11.78
N GLN A 225 4.32 -19.22 12.15
CA GLN A 225 3.76 -20.28 12.98
C GLN A 225 4.01 -21.67 12.39
N TRP A 226 3.73 -21.84 11.11
CA TRP A 226 3.94 -23.10 10.40
C TRP A 226 5.43 -23.49 10.34
N LEU A 227 6.33 -22.52 10.01
CA LEU A 227 7.77 -22.75 9.97
C LEU A 227 8.31 -23.19 11.32
N ARG A 228 7.88 -22.56 12.41
CA ARG A 228 8.26 -22.95 13.78
C ARG A 228 7.86 -24.39 14.13
N GLN A 229 6.71 -24.85 13.64
CA GLN A 229 6.19 -26.18 13.92
C GLN A 229 6.87 -27.27 13.08
N HIS A 230 7.20 -27.00 11.81
CA HIS A 230 7.65 -28.00 10.85
C HIS A 230 9.15 -27.90 10.53
N HIS A 231 9.73 -26.72 10.66
CA HIS A 231 11.12 -26.40 10.32
C HIS A 231 11.79 -25.51 11.40
N PRO A 232 11.91 -25.99 12.66
CA PRO A 232 12.37 -25.15 13.79
C PRO A 232 13.82 -24.66 13.65
N ASP A 233 14.61 -25.26 12.75
CA ASP A 233 15.99 -24.83 12.46
C ASP A 233 16.06 -23.65 11.48
N ILE A 234 14.96 -23.27 10.84
CA ILE A 234 14.90 -22.12 9.95
C ILE A 234 14.65 -20.85 10.79
N THR A 235 15.53 -19.87 10.62
CA THR A 235 15.31 -18.55 11.23
C THR A 235 14.27 -17.78 10.43
N VAL A 236 13.27 -17.22 11.10
CA VAL A 236 12.20 -16.40 10.51
C VAL A 236 12.42 -14.94 10.86
N CYS A 237 12.62 -14.10 9.84
CA CYS A 237 12.79 -12.66 9.97
C CYS A 237 11.67 -11.94 9.23
N ILE A 238 11.11 -10.89 9.83
CA ILE A 238 10.09 -10.05 9.22
C ILE A 238 10.60 -8.62 9.07
N GLY A 239 10.18 -7.93 8.02
CA GLY A 239 10.53 -6.53 7.74
C GLY A 239 9.52 -5.89 6.80
N GLY A 240 9.74 -4.63 6.45
CA GLY A 240 8.90 -3.88 5.52
C GLY A 240 8.23 -2.67 6.16
N GLY A 241 7.46 -1.93 5.37
CA GLY A 241 6.90 -0.63 5.74
C GLY A 241 6.09 -0.64 7.04
N PHE A 242 5.18 -1.63 7.20
CA PHE A 242 4.38 -1.78 8.42
C PHE A 242 5.27 -1.99 9.66
N VAL A 243 6.21 -2.91 9.58
CA VAL A 243 7.14 -3.20 10.69
C VAL A 243 7.96 -1.95 11.04
N ASN A 244 8.42 -1.26 10.01
CA ASN A 244 9.24 -0.06 10.15
C ASN A 244 8.51 1.11 10.82
N THR A 245 7.22 1.27 10.57
CA THR A 245 6.42 2.37 11.15
C THR A 245 5.81 1.99 12.49
N GLU A 246 5.27 0.76 12.63
CA GLU A 246 4.43 0.39 13.76
C GLU A 246 5.18 -0.25 14.93
N TRP A 247 6.39 -0.84 14.71
CA TRP A 247 7.04 -1.66 15.72
C TRP A 247 8.31 -1.06 16.35
N ARG A 248 8.56 0.23 16.16
CA ARG A 248 9.76 0.87 16.74
C ARG A 248 9.80 0.85 18.26
N GLN A 249 8.65 0.88 18.89
CA GLN A 249 8.50 0.82 20.35
C GLN A 249 7.71 -0.41 20.78
N LEU A 250 7.79 -1.49 20.00
CA LEU A 250 7.11 -2.76 20.30
C LEU A 250 7.50 -3.26 21.70
N SER A 251 6.50 -3.51 22.55
CA SER A 251 6.70 -4.09 23.88
C SER A 251 6.01 -5.44 24.07
N ASP A 252 5.16 -5.85 23.14
CA ASP A 252 4.51 -7.15 23.17
C ASP A 252 5.43 -8.26 22.67
N THR A 253 6.00 -9.03 23.59
CA THR A 253 6.96 -10.09 23.28
C THR A 253 6.33 -11.36 22.71
N ARG A 254 4.98 -11.49 22.71
CA ARG A 254 4.27 -12.67 22.18
C ARG A 254 4.54 -12.89 20.70
N LEU A 255 4.86 -11.82 19.99
CA LEU A 255 5.26 -11.86 18.58
C LEU A 255 6.38 -12.87 18.32
N PHE A 256 7.35 -13.00 19.24
CA PHE A 256 8.48 -13.91 19.11
C PHE A 256 8.12 -15.41 19.26
N ARG A 257 6.85 -15.74 19.47
CA ARG A 257 6.36 -17.11 19.29
C ARG A 257 6.27 -17.49 17.82
N TYR A 258 6.19 -16.52 16.92
CA TYR A 258 5.96 -16.69 15.49
C TYR A 258 7.21 -16.38 14.64
N ILE A 259 8.08 -15.50 15.12
CA ILE A 259 9.29 -15.06 14.41
C ILE A 259 10.51 -15.05 15.33
N ASP A 260 11.72 -15.00 14.74
CA ASP A 260 12.98 -14.90 15.46
C ASP A 260 13.52 -13.48 15.49
N ALA A 261 13.25 -12.72 14.42
CA ALA A 261 13.77 -11.38 14.26
C ALA A 261 12.83 -10.49 13.47
N PHE A 262 12.97 -9.18 13.64
CA PHE A 262 12.47 -8.20 12.68
C PHE A 262 13.50 -7.09 12.42
N THR A 263 13.46 -6.54 11.21
CA THR A 263 14.38 -5.49 10.77
C THR A 263 13.65 -4.18 10.52
N LEU A 264 14.32 -3.07 10.81
CA LEU A 264 13.83 -1.71 10.61
C LEU A 264 14.61 -1.00 9.49
N ASP A 265 14.02 0.05 8.96
CA ASP A 265 14.55 0.91 7.90
C ASP A 265 14.85 0.15 6.59
N ASP A 266 15.93 0.50 5.87
CA ASP A 266 16.38 -0.22 4.68
C ASP A 266 16.74 -1.66 5.06
N GLY A 267 16.06 -2.63 4.47
CA GLY A 267 16.22 -4.05 4.83
C GLY A 267 17.53 -4.69 4.36
N GLU A 268 18.25 -4.06 3.42
CA GLU A 268 19.42 -4.65 2.76
C GLU A 268 20.54 -4.99 3.74
N LEU A 269 21.05 -3.99 4.45
CA LEU A 269 22.14 -4.18 5.40
C LEU A 269 21.73 -4.98 6.63
N PRO A 270 20.58 -4.72 7.28
CA PRO A 270 20.12 -5.53 8.40
C PRO A 270 20.01 -7.01 8.08
N LEU A 271 19.41 -7.37 6.95
CA LEU A 271 19.22 -8.75 6.56
C LEU A 271 20.54 -9.44 6.18
N LEU A 272 21.46 -8.72 5.52
CA LEU A 272 22.81 -9.22 5.25
C LEU A 272 23.58 -9.51 6.54
N ARG A 273 23.51 -8.60 7.53
CA ARG A 273 24.16 -8.78 8.83
C ARG A 273 23.57 -9.93 9.61
N LEU A 274 22.25 -10.10 9.57
CA LEU A 274 21.59 -11.27 10.16
C LEU A 274 22.05 -12.57 9.50
N ALA A 275 22.12 -12.62 8.17
CA ALA A 275 22.62 -13.77 7.45
C ALA A 275 24.08 -14.12 7.83
N GLN A 276 24.97 -13.12 7.86
CA GLN A 276 26.36 -13.30 8.29
C GLN A 276 26.48 -13.79 9.74
N TYR A 277 25.65 -13.25 10.64
CA TYR A 277 25.58 -13.68 12.03
C TYR A 277 25.19 -15.16 12.15
N LEU A 278 24.19 -15.59 11.40
CA LEU A 278 23.72 -16.97 11.38
C LEU A 278 24.77 -17.91 10.79
N GLU A 279 25.48 -17.51 9.74
CA GLU A 279 26.60 -18.29 9.15
C GLU A 279 27.72 -18.56 10.17
N LEU A 280 28.11 -17.56 10.96
CA LEU A 280 29.12 -17.72 12.01
C LEU A 280 28.63 -18.69 13.09
N ARG A 281 27.38 -18.56 13.52
CA ARG A 281 26.78 -19.49 14.49
C ARG A 281 26.74 -20.94 14.00
N GLN A 282 26.42 -21.16 12.72
CA GLN A 282 26.44 -22.49 12.12
C GLN A 282 27.85 -23.10 12.07
N ARG A 283 28.90 -22.28 12.01
CA ARG A 283 30.32 -22.72 12.12
C ARG A 283 30.76 -22.98 13.57
N GLY A 284 29.84 -22.83 14.55
CA GLY A 284 30.15 -23.03 15.96
C GLY A 284 30.80 -21.82 16.63
N GLU A 285 30.80 -20.67 15.96
CA GLU A 285 31.27 -19.41 16.53
C GLU A 285 30.15 -18.78 17.40
N SER A 286 30.54 -17.91 18.31
CA SER A 286 29.62 -17.20 19.21
C SER A 286 29.75 -15.68 19.02
N PRO A 287 29.34 -15.15 17.86
CA PRO A 287 29.40 -13.72 17.62
C PRO A 287 28.44 -12.99 18.57
N ASP A 288 28.84 -11.80 19.02
CA ASP A 288 27.98 -10.95 19.83
C ASP A 288 26.92 -10.26 18.94
N PRO A 289 25.62 -10.56 19.13
CA PRO A 289 24.57 -9.96 18.33
C PRO A 289 24.50 -8.43 18.50
N ALA A 290 24.85 -7.90 19.68
CA ALA A 290 24.81 -6.46 19.93
C ALA A 290 25.81 -5.66 19.08
N THR A 291 26.92 -6.28 18.69
CA THR A 291 27.94 -5.65 17.84
C THR A 291 27.78 -5.96 16.35
N MET A 292 27.08 -7.03 16.02
CA MET A 292 27.02 -7.53 14.66
C MET A 292 25.70 -7.22 13.93
N LEU A 293 24.59 -7.22 14.66
CA LEU A 293 23.28 -6.93 14.09
C LEU A 293 23.05 -5.41 13.99
N VAL A 294 22.49 -4.99 12.89
CA VAL A 294 22.17 -3.59 12.59
C VAL A 294 20.65 -3.46 12.45
N ARG A 295 20.06 -2.52 13.18
CA ARG A 295 18.60 -2.23 13.12
C ARG A 295 17.73 -3.48 13.13
N THR A 296 18.12 -4.46 13.93
CA THR A 296 17.50 -5.78 14.01
C THR A 296 17.15 -6.11 15.46
N TYR A 297 15.88 -6.38 15.71
CA TYR A 297 15.42 -7.02 16.93
C TYR A 297 15.54 -8.53 16.74
N TYR A 298 16.31 -9.17 17.58
CA TYR A 298 16.53 -10.61 17.53
C TYR A 298 16.15 -11.23 18.88
N ALA A 299 15.25 -12.21 18.86
CA ALA A 299 14.82 -12.91 20.08
C ALA A 299 15.94 -13.81 20.61
N HIS A 300 16.81 -13.28 21.42
CA HIS A 300 17.82 -14.04 22.15
C HIS A 300 17.54 -13.92 23.65
N PRO A 301 17.65 -15.02 24.44
CA PRO A 301 17.32 -15.02 25.87
C PRO A 301 18.13 -14.00 26.71
N SER A 302 19.28 -13.57 26.22
CA SER A 302 20.17 -12.59 26.89
C SER A 302 20.02 -11.15 26.38
N LEU A 303 19.25 -10.90 25.33
CA LEU A 303 19.05 -9.56 24.79
C LEU A 303 17.77 -8.95 25.36
N ARG A 304 17.92 -7.83 26.06
CA ARG A 304 16.83 -6.86 26.15
C ARG A 304 16.52 -6.40 24.73
N LEU A 305 15.23 -6.22 24.41
CA LEU A 305 14.84 -5.49 23.20
C LEU A 305 15.63 -4.16 23.21
N PRO A 306 16.51 -3.91 22.20
CA PRO A 306 17.25 -2.67 22.17
C PRO A 306 16.25 -1.51 22.14
N ARG A 307 16.58 -0.41 22.77
CA ARG A 307 15.77 0.81 22.66
C ARG A 307 16.05 1.43 21.30
N GLU A 308 15.09 2.16 20.77
CA GLU A 308 15.28 2.91 19.51
C GLU A 308 16.57 3.75 19.51
N GLU A 309 16.91 4.34 20.67
CA GLU A 309 18.14 5.09 20.92
C GLU A 309 19.41 4.24 20.70
N ASP A 310 19.36 2.95 20.99
CA ASP A 310 20.49 2.03 20.86
C ASP A 310 20.79 1.72 19.38
N PHE A 311 19.77 1.77 18.49
CA PHE A 311 19.97 1.57 17.04
C PHE A 311 20.75 2.70 16.38
N TYR A 312 20.47 3.95 16.76
CA TYR A 312 21.12 5.13 16.19
C TYR A 312 22.55 5.34 16.74
N GLN A 313 22.86 4.84 17.94
CA GLN A 313 24.21 4.89 18.48
C GLN A 313 25.17 3.85 17.88
N GLN A 314 24.64 2.73 17.37
CA GLN A 314 25.44 1.69 16.70
C GLN A 314 25.70 2.00 15.22
N GLU A 315 25.03 2.97 14.65
CA GLU A 315 25.34 3.43 13.31
C GLU A 315 26.64 4.23 13.33
N HIS A 316 27.72 3.61 12.89
CA HIS A 316 28.81 4.37 12.32
C HIS A 316 28.27 5.01 11.04
N PRO A 317 28.03 6.34 11.01
CA PRO A 317 27.30 6.99 9.93
C PRO A 317 28.05 6.95 8.59
N ASP A 318 29.27 6.47 8.59
CA ASP A 318 30.20 6.69 7.52
C ASP A 318 30.43 5.43 6.67
N GLU A 319 30.13 5.56 5.43
CA GLU A 319 30.62 4.82 4.27
C GLU A 319 29.93 3.50 3.90
N ALA A 320 29.62 2.59 4.82
CA ALA A 320 29.02 1.30 4.47
C ALA A 320 27.55 1.37 3.99
N THR A 321 26.85 2.45 4.34
CA THR A 321 25.43 2.67 3.96
C THR A 321 25.24 3.68 2.83
N LYS A 322 26.27 4.46 2.51
CA LYS A 322 26.21 5.51 1.47
C LYS A 322 26.32 4.95 0.05
N GLY A 323 25.47 4.13 -0.41
CA GLY A 323 25.51 3.69 -1.81
C GLY A 323 24.99 2.29 -2.06
N VAL A 324 24.78 1.54 -1.01
CA VAL A 324 24.43 0.12 -1.08
C VAL A 324 23.14 -0.15 -1.85
N CYS A 325 22.09 0.61 -1.64
CA CYS A 325 20.81 0.39 -2.32
C CYS A 325 20.77 0.83 -3.80
N PHE A 326 21.74 1.61 -4.28
CA PHE A 326 21.77 2.11 -5.66
C PHE A 326 22.80 1.40 -6.56
N ASP A 327 23.74 0.67 -5.98
CA ASP A 327 24.78 -0.05 -6.73
C ASP A 327 24.32 -1.41 -7.24
N THR A 328 23.18 -1.91 -6.74
CA THR A 328 22.60 -3.18 -7.15
C THR A 328 21.34 -3.01 -7.97
N THR A 329 21.08 -3.95 -8.86
CA THR A 329 19.85 -4.00 -9.66
C THR A 329 18.88 -4.98 -9.01
N PRO A 330 17.59 -4.63 -8.84
CA PRO A 330 16.56 -5.59 -8.43
C PRO A 330 16.57 -6.84 -9.30
N SER A 331 16.37 -8.02 -8.70
CA SER A 331 16.31 -9.31 -9.40
C SER A 331 14.87 -9.82 -9.39
N PHE A 332 14.28 -10.03 -10.57
CA PHE A 332 12.93 -10.57 -10.74
C PHE A 332 12.93 -12.09 -10.97
N GLU A 333 14.12 -12.72 -10.99
CA GLU A 333 14.25 -14.15 -11.18
C GLU A 333 13.52 -14.94 -10.08
N GLY A 334 12.71 -15.91 -10.48
CA GLY A 334 11.94 -16.78 -9.59
C GLY A 334 10.52 -16.27 -9.29
N LEU A 335 10.17 -15.02 -9.63
CA LEU A 335 8.79 -14.54 -9.49
C LEU A 335 7.91 -15.00 -10.66
N PRO A 336 6.66 -15.42 -10.40
CA PRO A 336 5.73 -15.86 -11.43
C PRO A 336 5.06 -14.66 -12.14
N LEU A 337 5.86 -13.87 -12.91
CA LEU A 337 5.39 -12.62 -13.53
C LEU A 337 4.16 -12.79 -14.43
N HIS A 338 3.92 -13.99 -14.94
CA HIS A 338 2.76 -14.31 -15.79
C HIS A 338 1.44 -14.46 -15.02
N LEU A 339 1.49 -14.59 -13.68
CA LEU A 339 0.30 -14.77 -12.84
C LEU A 339 -0.39 -13.46 -12.47
N TYR A 340 0.30 -12.30 -12.55
CA TYR A 340 -0.27 -11.02 -12.14
C TYR A 340 -1.49 -10.66 -13.00
N LEU A 341 -2.50 -10.04 -12.36
CA LEU A 341 -3.80 -9.71 -12.95
C LEU A 341 -3.90 -8.20 -13.22
N SER A 342 -4.47 -7.82 -14.33
CA SER A 342 -4.84 -6.44 -14.62
C SER A 342 -6.33 -6.24 -14.33
N MET A 343 -6.62 -5.57 -13.21
CA MET A 343 -7.99 -5.29 -12.78
C MET A 343 -8.38 -3.84 -13.09
N GLU A 344 -9.67 -3.58 -13.17
CA GLU A 344 -10.22 -2.24 -13.36
C GLU A 344 -11.18 -1.95 -12.20
N GLU A 345 -10.68 -1.39 -11.11
CA GLU A 345 -11.49 -1.13 -9.90
C GLU A 345 -12.35 0.14 -10.04
N MET A 346 -11.90 1.10 -10.84
CA MET A 346 -12.59 2.37 -11.07
C MET A 346 -12.51 2.79 -12.53
N THR A 347 -13.58 3.38 -13.02
CA THR A 347 -13.70 3.88 -14.40
C THR A 347 -12.94 5.20 -14.64
N ASN A 348 -11.82 5.40 -13.97
CA ASN A 348 -11.02 6.61 -14.05
C ASN A 348 -9.62 6.30 -14.63
N PRO A 349 -9.16 6.98 -15.67
CA PRO A 349 -7.90 6.67 -16.36
C PRO A 349 -6.67 6.77 -15.46
N MET A 350 -6.68 7.66 -14.45
CA MET A 350 -5.57 7.75 -13.50
C MET A 350 -5.56 6.56 -12.54
N HIS A 351 -6.73 6.10 -12.07
CA HIS A 351 -6.82 4.93 -11.18
C HIS A 351 -6.37 3.63 -11.84
N ARG A 352 -6.50 3.51 -13.16
CA ARG A 352 -5.98 2.36 -13.91
C ARG A 352 -4.49 2.13 -13.72
N LEU A 353 -3.71 3.17 -13.44
CA LEU A 353 -2.27 3.03 -13.21
C LEU A 353 -1.95 2.19 -11.98
N TRP A 354 -2.81 2.21 -10.95
CA TRP A 354 -2.59 1.41 -9.74
C TRP A 354 -3.02 -0.06 -9.87
N SER A 355 -4.07 -0.35 -10.62
CA SER A 355 -4.70 -1.68 -10.64
C SER A 355 -4.57 -2.45 -11.95
N ASN A 356 -4.42 -1.76 -13.09
CA ASN A 356 -4.42 -2.39 -14.40
C ASN A 356 -3.01 -2.54 -14.99
N GLY A 357 -2.15 -1.53 -14.87
CA GLY A 357 -0.83 -1.53 -15.52
C GLY A 357 0.15 -2.53 -14.87
N ARG A 358 0.93 -3.22 -15.69
CA ARG A 358 2.07 -4.02 -15.24
C ARG A 358 3.31 -3.15 -15.17
N TRP A 359 3.64 -2.67 -13.99
CA TRP A 359 4.72 -1.72 -13.77
C TRP A 359 5.93 -2.39 -13.12
N ASN A 360 7.12 -2.04 -13.59
CA ASN A 360 8.34 -2.30 -12.85
C ASN A 360 8.42 -1.27 -11.71
N LYS A 361 8.27 -1.70 -10.47
CA LYS A 361 8.40 -0.81 -9.32
C LYS A 361 9.85 -0.65 -8.91
N MET A 362 10.32 0.59 -8.82
CA MET A 362 11.66 0.91 -8.32
C MET A 362 11.69 2.29 -7.66
N MET A 363 12.67 2.52 -6.80
CA MET A 363 12.99 3.86 -6.31
C MET A 363 14.03 4.53 -7.19
N MET A 364 13.81 5.81 -7.49
CA MET A 364 14.77 6.68 -8.13
C MET A 364 15.74 7.26 -7.09
N ALA A 365 15.23 7.69 -5.93
CA ALA A 365 15.99 8.19 -4.81
C ALA A 365 15.45 7.61 -3.48
N HIS A 366 16.25 7.66 -2.42
CA HIS A 366 15.84 7.27 -1.08
C HIS A 366 15.45 8.50 -0.28
N GLY A 367 14.38 8.40 0.49
CA GLY A 367 13.87 9.44 1.36
C GLY A 367 13.26 10.63 0.62
N CYS A 368 12.74 11.58 1.37
CA CYS A 368 12.14 12.80 0.82
C CYS A 368 13.15 13.95 0.85
N TYR A 369 13.43 14.56 -0.30
CA TYR A 369 14.37 15.70 -0.37
C TYR A 369 13.89 16.94 0.40
N TRP A 370 12.58 17.04 0.69
CA TRP A 370 12.01 18.10 1.50
C TRP A 370 12.07 17.80 3.00
N HIS A 371 11.64 16.59 3.43
CA HIS A 371 11.63 16.03 4.79
C HIS A 371 11.33 17.02 5.93
N ARG A 372 10.42 18.00 5.72
CA ARG A 372 10.06 19.03 6.71
C ARG A 372 8.59 19.07 7.06
N CYS A 373 7.73 18.35 6.31
CA CYS A 373 6.30 18.36 6.59
C CYS A 373 6.02 17.87 8.00
N VAL A 374 5.24 18.64 8.76
CA VAL A 374 5.00 18.35 10.18
C VAL A 374 4.12 17.13 10.43
N PHE A 375 3.41 16.66 9.42
CA PHE A 375 2.55 15.48 9.48
C PHE A 375 3.22 14.19 8.99
N CYS A 376 4.41 14.28 8.40
CA CYS A 376 5.18 13.13 7.96
C CYS A 376 6.12 12.62 9.05
N ASP A 377 6.41 11.32 9.04
CA ASP A 377 7.35 10.66 9.97
C ASP A 377 8.81 11.01 9.64
N THR A 378 9.13 12.30 9.66
CA THR A 378 10.45 12.85 9.25
C THR A 378 11.62 12.39 10.12
N LYS A 379 11.34 11.74 11.25
CA LYS A 379 12.38 11.10 12.10
C LYS A 379 12.77 9.73 11.59
N LEU A 380 11.92 9.08 10.80
CA LEU A 380 12.21 7.77 10.24
C LEU A 380 13.13 7.89 9.02
N ASP A 381 14.05 6.95 8.89
CA ASP A 381 15.10 6.94 7.88
C ASP A 381 14.56 7.05 6.45
N TYR A 382 13.50 6.31 6.14
CA TYR A 382 12.91 6.26 4.80
C TYR A 382 12.30 7.61 4.32
N ILE A 383 12.08 8.56 5.25
CA ILE A 383 11.71 9.96 4.91
C ILE A 383 12.85 10.91 5.19
N GLY A 384 13.48 10.81 6.37
CA GLY A 384 14.41 11.80 6.90
C GLY A 384 15.79 11.79 6.24
N ARG A 385 16.23 10.65 5.69
CA ARG A 385 17.55 10.51 5.06
C ARG A 385 17.44 10.51 3.54
N TYR A 386 17.68 11.66 2.94
CA TYR A 386 17.67 11.79 1.49
C TYR A 386 19.00 11.38 0.85
N ARG A 387 18.94 10.51 -0.16
CA ARG A 387 20.05 10.10 -1.02
C ARG A 387 19.58 9.87 -2.45
N ALA A 388 20.33 10.35 -3.41
CA ALA A 388 20.05 10.15 -4.82
C ALA A 388 21.28 9.60 -5.57
N PRO A 389 21.12 8.61 -6.45
CA PRO A 389 22.16 8.18 -7.38
C PRO A 389 22.32 9.17 -8.53
N LYS A 390 23.30 8.92 -9.40
CA LYS A 390 23.39 9.64 -10.67
C LYS A 390 22.27 9.17 -11.62
N ALA A 391 21.79 10.05 -12.48
CA ALA A 391 20.78 9.74 -13.48
C ALA A 391 21.17 8.54 -14.37
N THR A 392 22.45 8.44 -14.75
CA THR A 392 22.96 7.30 -15.53
C THR A 392 22.78 5.97 -14.81
N GLN A 393 22.97 5.92 -13.49
CA GLN A 393 22.77 4.68 -12.69
C GLN A 393 21.28 4.32 -12.61
N VAL A 394 20.39 5.31 -12.52
CA VAL A 394 18.92 5.07 -12.55
C VAL A 394 18.55 4.42 -13.88
N VAL A 395 18.98 5.02 -15.00
CA VAL A 395 18.63 4.52 -16.34
C VAL A 395 19.30 3.17 -16.63
N ASP A 396 20.54 2.92 -16.17
CA ASP A 396 21.18 1.60 -16.25
C ASP A 396 20.34 0.50 -15.56
N ARG A 397 19.76 0.82 -14.39
CA ARG A 397 18.88 -0.11 -13.66
C ARG A 397 17.57 -0.32 -14.42
N MET A 398 16.98 0.74 -14.99
CA MET A 398 15.77 0.63 -15.82
C MET A 398 16.00 -0.31 -17.01
N GLU A 399 17.09 -0.16 -17.77
CA GLU A 399 17.42 -1.04 -18.90
C GLU A 399 17.56 -2.51 -18.47
N ARG A 400 18.26 -2.77 -17.36
CA ARG A 400 18.42 -4.13 -16.84
C ARG A 400 17.10 -4.75 -16.38
N ILE A 401 16.24 -3.97 -15.74
CA ILE A 401 14.89 -4.42 -15.31
C ILE A 401 14.04 -4.74 -16.54
N MET A 402 14.02 -3.87 -17.56
CA MET A 402 13.31 -4.12 -18.83
C MET A 402 13.78 -5.44 -19.48
N GLN A 403 15.07 -5.74 -19.45
CA GLN A 403 15.63 -6.99 -19.98
C GLN A 403 15.16 -8.21 -19.20
N GLN A 404 15.00 -8.12 -17.87
CA GLN A 404 14.53 -9.23 -17.03
C GLN A 404 13.03 -9.47 -17.17
N THR A 405 12.24 -8.41 -17.23
CA THR A 405 10.76 -8.49 -17.14
C THR A 405 10.06 -8.47 -18.49
N GLY A 406 10.72 -7.95 -19.53
CA GLY A 406 10.11 -7.68 -20.83
C GLY A 406 9.10 -6.52 -20.81
N VAL A 407 8.99 -5.78 -19.69
CA VAL A 407 8.04 -4.67 -19.50
C VAL A 407 8.79 -3.35 -19.51
N SER A 408 8.30 -2.37 -20.29
CA SER A 408 8.90 -1.03 -20.44
C SER A 408 8.23 0.03 -19.56
N GLY A 409 7.26 -0.32 -18.75
CA GLY A 409 6.56 0.59 -17.83
C GLY A 409 7.22 0.63 -16.45
N PHE A 410 7.32 1.82 -15.85
CA PHE A 410 7.89 2.02 -14.51
C PHE A 410 6.94 2.79 -13.60
N HIS A 411 6.82 2.32 -12.37
CA HIS A 411 6.26 3.06 -11.26
C HIS A 411 7.36 3.40 -10.27
N PHE A 412 7.74 4.66 -10.19
CA PHE A 412 8.68 5.13 -9.18
C PHE A 412 7.94 5.26 -7.84
N VAL A 413 8.35 4.42 -6.87
CA VAL A 413 7.71 4.33 -5.54
C VAL A 413 8.39 5.25 -4.51
N ASP A 414 9.00 6.31 -4.96
CA ASP A 414 9.64 7.33 -4.14
C ASP A 414 8.61 8.10 -3.29
N GLU A 415 9.04 8.60 -2.14
CA GLU A 415 8.24 9.52 -1.31
C GLU A 415 7.95 10.83 -2.05
N ALA A 416 8.94 11.34 -2.76
CA ALA A 416 8.81 12.47 -3.67
C ALA A 416 9.98 12.48 -4.66
N LEU A 417 9.69 12.34 -5.94
CA LEU A 417 10.68 12.42 -7.02
C LEU A 417 11.31 13.81 -7.10
N PRO A 418 12.65 13.92 -7.01
CA PRO A 418 13.32 15.22 -7.04
C PRO A 418 13.30 15.82 -8.45
N PRO A 419 12.84 17.07 -8.63
CA PRO A 419 12.72 17.70 -9.96
C PRO A 419 14.02 17.72 -10.78
N GLN A 420 15.17 17.98 -10.12
CA GLN A 420 16.46 18.00 -10.79
C GLN A 420 16.87 16.60 -11.30
N LEU A 421 16.68 15.56 -10.49
CA LEU A 421 16.99 14.18 -10.90
C LEU A 421 16.04 13.73 -12.01
N LEU A 422 14.75 14.11 -11.95
CA LEU A 422 13.77 13.85 -13.01
C LEU A 422 14.21 14.48 -14.34
N ARG A 423 14.72 15.73 -14.33
CA ARG A 423 15.29 16.37 -15.52
C ARG A 423 16.43 15.54 -16.09
N GLU A 424 17.43 15.23 -15.26
CA GLU A 424 18.62 14.49 -15.68
C GLU A 424 18.28 13.06 -16.16
N VAL A 425 17.34 12.37 -15.52
CA VAL A 425 16.88 11.05 -15.95
C VAL A 425 16.11 11.14 -17.27
N SER A 426 15.26 12.14 -17.45
CA SER A 426 14.52 12.37 -18.71
C SER A 426 15.48 12.65 -19.86
N GLU A 427 16.48 13.52 -19.68
CA GLU A 427 17.54 13.79 -20.66
C GLU A 427 18.32 12.51 -21.03
N GLU A 428 18.64 11.67 -20.04
CA GLU A 428 19.39 10.43 -20.25
C GLU A 428 18.55 9.37 -20.98
N ILE A 429 17.24 9.24 -20.67
CA ILE A 429 16.30 8.39 -21.41
C ILE A 429 16.26 8.79 -22.88
N LEU A 430 16.10 10.07 -23.18
CA LEU A 430 16.05 10.58 -24.54
C LEU A 430 17.41 10.43 -25.26
N ARG A 431 18.52 10.69 -24.58
CA ARG A 431 19.88 10.51 -25.12
C ARG A 431 20.11 9.04 -25.54
N ARG A 432 19.62 8.06 -24.74
CA ARG A 432 19.71 6.61 -25.06
C ARG A 432 18.63 6.15 -26.03
N ARG A 433 17.65 7.00 -26.35
CA ARG A 433 16.50 6.69 -27.22
C ARG A 433 15.69 5.49 -26.69
N LEU A 434 15.49 5.43 -25.39
CA LEU A 434 14.70 4.37 -24.78
C LEU A 434 13.21 4.65 -24.98
N THR A 435 12.46 3.61 -25.35
CA THR A 435 10.99 3.67 -25.45
C THR A 435 10.42 3.03 -24.19
N LEU A 436 9.88 3.86 -23.30
CA LEU A 436 9.31 3.44 -22.03
C LEU A 436 8.23 4.42 -21.57
N SER A 437 7.49 4.02 -20.54
CA SER A 437 6.55 4.92 -19.84
C SER A 437 6.83 4.89 -18.33
N PHE A 438 6.63 6.02 -17.67
CA PHE A 438 6.79 6.06 -16.21
C PHE A 438 5.80 7.01 -15.55
N TRP A 439 5.58 6.78 -14.26
CA TRP A 439 4.82 7.65 -13.37
C TRP A 439 5.34 7.52 -11.93
N GLY A 440 4.96 8.47 -11.06
CA GLY A 440 5.38 8.43 -9.66
C GLY A 440 4.94 9.63 -8.85
N ASN A 441 5.34 9.66 -7.57
CA ASN A 441 4.96 10.70 -6.63
C ASN A 441 5.88 11.91 -6.74
N ILE A 442 5.32 13.09 -6.70
CA ILE A 442 6.02 14.38 -6.73
C ILE A 442 5.53 15.33 -5.64
N ARG A 443 6.19 16.45 -5.49
CA ARG A 443 5.68 17.62 -4.78
C ARG A 443 5.39 18.71 -5.78
N PHE A 444 4.20 19.32 -5.75
CA PHE A 444 3.86 20.41 -6.68
C PHE A 444 4.66 21.68 -6.36
N GLU A 445 5.75 21.91 -7.05
CA GLU A 445 6.72 22.98 -6.81
C GLU A 445 6.97 23.86 -8.02
N LYS A 446 7.52 25.04 -7.79
CA LYS A 446 7.95 25.97 -8.85
C LYS A 446 8.92 25.37 -9.88
N ALA A 447 9.64 24.32 -9.49
CA ALA A 447 10.60 23.63 -10.37
C ALA A 447 9.90 22.95 -11.56
N TYR A 448 8.63 22.59 -11.44
CA TYR A 448 7.84 22.01 -12.53
C TYR A 448 7.34 23.10 -13.49
N THR A 449 8.29 23.67 -14.24
CA THR A 449 8.02 24.60 -15.35
C THR A 449 7.45 23.85 -16.55
N GLN A 450 6.81 24.55 -17.50
CA GLN A 450 6.33 23.93 -18.73
C GLN A 450 7.44 23.18 -19.46
N GLU A 451 8.63 23.78 -19.57
CA GLU A 451 9.81 23.16 -20.20
C GLU A 451 10.18 21.80 -19.54
N LEU A 452 10.16 21.72 -18.20
CA LEU A 452 10.45 20.46 -17.51
C LEU A 452 9.33 19.43 -17.73
N CYS A 453 8.07 19.86 -17.69
CA CYS A 453 6.95 18.97 -17.93
C CYS A 453 6.94 18.42 -19.36
N ASP A 454 7.24 19.24 -20.36
CA ASP A 454 7.38 18.80 -21.76
C ASP A 454 8.54 17.80 -21.92
N LEU A 455 9.70 18.08 -21.31
CA LEU A 455 10.84 17.16 -21.29
C LEU A 455 10.49 15.81 -20.64
N MET A 456 9.76 15.82 -19.52
CA MET A 456 9.29 14.59 -18.85
C MET A 456 8.33 13.82 -19.75
N ALA A 457 7.39 14.49 -20.42
CA ALA A 457 6.44 13.87 -21.34
C ALA A 457 7.16 13.22 -22.53
N ASP A 458 8.12 13.93 -23.15
CA ASP A 458 8.95 13.41 -24.24
C ASP A 458 9.75 12.16 -23.82
N ALA A 459 10.18 12.10 -22.55
CA ALA A 459 10.89 10.96 -21.97
C ALA A 459 9.96 9.80 -21.55
N GLY A 460 8.63 9.97 -21.66
CA GLY A 460 7.64 8.93 -21.37
C GLY A 460 6.93 9.04 -20.02
N CYS A 461 6.98 10.19 -19.34
CA CYS A 461 6.14 10.44 -18.17
C CYS A 461 4.68 10.55 -18.59
N ILE A 462 3.82 9.68 -18.06
CA ILE A 462 2.38 9.65 -18.39
C ILE A 462 1.49 10.20 -17.29
N ALA A 463 1.99 10.20 -16.06
CA ALA A 463 1.22 10.66 -14.92
C ALA A 463 2.12 11.04 -13.73
N VAL A 464 1.58 11.88 -12.87
CA VAL A 464 2.17 12.22 -11.58
C VAL A 464 1.11 12.21 -10.49
N SER A 465 1.50 11.82 -9.26
CA SER A 465 0.68 12.00 -8.07
C SER A 465 1.40 12.91 -7.08
N GLY A 466 0.66 13.80 -6.42
CA GLY A 466 1.27 14.73 -5.48
C GLY A 466 0.30 15.25 -4.43
N GLY A 467 0.84 15.68 -3.29
CA GLY A 467 0.05 16.21 -2.19
C GLY A 467 -0.23 17.71 -2.35
N LEU A 468 -1.49 18.08 -2.58
CA LEU A 468 -1.99 19.43 -2.30
C LEU A 468 -2.27 19.56 -0.79
N GLU A 469 -2.61 18.46 -0.14
CA GLU A 469 -3.03 18.32 1.27
C GLU A 469 -4.31 19.13 1.55
N VAL A 470 -4.18 20.44 1.75
CA VAL A 470 -5.27 21.37 2.00
C VAL A 470 -5.17 22.57 1.07
N ALA A 471 -6.27 23.05 0.52
CA ALA A 471 -6.26 24.26 -0.28
C ALA A 471 -6.40 25.54 0.61
N SER A 472 -5.51 25.64 1.62
CA SER A 472 -5.40 26.78 2.53
C SER A 472 -3.92 27.13 2.73
N ASN A 473 -3.50 28.30 2.26
CA ASN A 473 -2.11 28.76 2.42
C ASN A 473 -1.71 28.92 3.90
N ARG A 474 -2.67 29.19 4.80
CA ARG A 474 -2.45 29.21 6.24
C ARG A 474 -2.04 27.82 6.76
N LEU A 475 -2.81 26.80 6.39
CA LEU A 475 -2.55 25.42 6.81
C LEU A 475 -1.30 24.86 6.14
N LEU A 476 -1.08 25.09 4.85
CA LEU A 476 0.15 24.68 4.15
C LEU A 476 1.41 25.25 4.80
N LYS A 477 1.34 26.50 5.27
CA LYS A 477 2.42 27.13 6.03
C LYS A 477 2.60 26.49 7.40
N LEU A 478 1.49 26.19 8.11
CA LEU A 478 1.53 25.51 9.42
C LEU A 478 2.09 24.08 9.28
N MET A 479 1.79 23.41 8.19
CA MET A 479 2.28 22.06 7.85
C MET A 479 3.75 22.05 7.39
N ASP A 480 4.41 23.18 7.22
CA ASP A 480 5.74 23.35 6.59
C ASP A 480 5.84 22.62 5.23
N LYS A 481 4.73 22.65 4.48
CA LYS A 481 4.67 21.99 3.16
C LYS A 481 5.60 22.65 2.13
N GLY A 482 5.89 23.93 2.27
CA GLY A 482 6.83 24.70 1.42
C GLY A 482 6.28 25.05 0.04
N VAL A 483 4.98 24.90 -0.20
CA VAL A 483 4.27 25.28 -1.43
C VAL A 483 3.02 26.08 -1.09
N THR A 484 2.47 26.79 -2.10
CA THR A 484 1.16 27.47 -1.99
C THR A 484 0.13 26.81 -2.89
N VAL A 485 -1.15 27.12 -2.67
CA VAL A 485 -2.25 26.65 -3.51
C VAL A 485 -2.05 27.08 -4.96
N GLU A 486 -1.66 28.34 -5.18
CA GLU A 486 -1.44 28.91 -6.51
C GLU A 486 -0.30 28.20 -7.25
N GLN A 487 0.80 27.88 -6.55
CA GLN A 487 1.93 27.12 -7.11
C GLN A 487 1.50 25.71 -7.52
N THR A 488 0.69 25.05 -6.69
CA THR A 488 0.16 23.72 -6.98
C THR A 488 -0.72 23.75 -8.23
N VAL A 489 -1.65 24.69 -8.31
CA VAL A 489 -2.54 24.85 -9.47
C VAL A 489 -1.74 25.10 -10.75
N GLU A 490 -0.73 25.96 -10.68
CA GLU A 490 0.13 26.27 -11.85
C GLU A 490 0.94 25.03 -12.29
N SER A 491 1.52 24.27 -11.35
CA SER A 491 2.21 23.01 -11.66
C SER A 491 1.26 22.01 -12.34
N CYS A 492 0.03 21.87 -11.85
CA CYS A 492 -0.98 20.99 -12.45
C CYS A 492 -1.34 21.43 -13.90
N ARG A 493 -1.40 22.74 -14.18
CA ARG A 493 -1.58 23.26 -15.54
C ARG A 493 -0.44 22.89 -16.48
N HIS A 494 0.81 23.01 -16.02
CA HIS A 494 1.98 22.62 -16.80
C HIS A 494 1.96 21.12 -17.13
N PHE A 495 1.66 20.27 -16.16
CA PHE A 495 1.51 18.83 -16.41
C PHE A 495 0.41 18.55 -17.42
N ARG A 496 -0.77 19.17 -17.25
CA ARG A 496 -1.89 19.00 -18.17
C ARG A 496 -1.55 19.44 -19.59
N GLN A 497 -0.86 20.57 -19.75
CA GLN A 497 -0.42 21.09 -21.06
C GLN A 497 0.59 20.16 -21.73
N ALA A 498 1.45 19.51 -20.96
CA ALA A 498 2.38 18.48 -21.44
C ALA A 498 1.71 17.11 -21.69
N GLY A 499 0.41 16.96 -21.43
CA GLY A 499 -0.30 15.69 -21.61
C GLY A 499 -0.12 14.68 -20.48
N ILE A 500 0.44 15.10 -19.35
CA ILE A 500 0.67 14.26 -18.17
C ILE A 500 -0.57 14.31 -17.25
N MET A 501 -1.09 13.15 -16.87
CA MET A 501 -2.21 13.05 -15.92
C MET A 501 -1.77 13.41 -14.50
N VAL A 502 -2.69 13.99 -13.73
CA VAL A 502 -2.44 14.44 -12.36
C VAL A 502 -3.42 13.78 -11.37
N HIS A 503 -2.87 13.15 -10.33
CA HIS A 503 -3.60 12.77 -9.13
C HIS A 503 -3.18 13.66 -7.96
N THR A 504 -4.13 14.05 -7.09
CA THR A 504 -3.78 14.82 -5.89
C THR A 504 -4.25 14.14 -4.62
N TYR A 505 -3.33 14.03 -3.66
CA TYR A 505 -3.64 13.64 -2.28
C TYR A 505 -4.11 14.88 -1.52
N LEU A 506 -5.19 14.69 -0.77
CA LEU A 506 -5.85 15.72 0.02
C LEU A 506 -6.02 15.24 1.46
N MET A 507 -6.04 16.18 2.38
CA MET A 507 -6.17 15.92 3.81
C MET A 507 -7.27 16.80 4.41
N TYR A 508 -7.97 16.26 5.39
CA TYR A 508 -8.94 17.01 6.21
C TYR A 508 -8.78 16.64 7.69
N GLY A 509 -9.21 17.52 8.56
CA GLY A 509 -9.15 17.29 10.01
C GLY A 509 -7.77 17.57 10.62
N PHE A 510 -6.92 18.36 9.97
CA PHE A 510 -5.67 18.82 10.57
C PHE A 510 -5.97 19.74 11.78
N PRO A 511 -5.20 19.68 12.89
CA PRO A 511 -5.40 20.58 14.03
C PRO A 511 -5.51 22.04 13.61
N THR A 512 -6.50 22.75 14.18
CA THR A 512 -6.87 24.14 13.85
C THR A 512 -7.56 24.36 12.49
N GLU A 513 -7.78 23.34 11.69
CA GLU A 513 -8.57 23.47 10.46
C GLU A 513 -10.02 23.83 10.78
N THR A 514 -10.56 24.79 10.05
CA THR A 514 -11.97 25.21 10.18
C THR A 514 -12.82 24.56 9.10
N LEU A 515 -14.10 24.31 9.38
CA LEU A 515 -15.06 23.82 8.38
C LEU A 515 -15.07 24.69 7.11
N GLN A 516 -14.92 26.00 7.25
CA GLN A 516 -14.89 26.90 6.09
C GLN A 516 -13.63 26.68 5.24
N GLU A 517 -12.48 26.37 5.84
CA GLU A 517 -11.27 26.02 5.08
C GLU A 517 -11.46 24.69 4.34
N THR A 518 -12.07 23.68 4.95
CA THR A 518 -12.41 22.42 4.26
C THR A 518 -13.37 22.63 3.08
N LEU A 519 -14.41 23.46 3.27
CA LEU A 519 -15.34 23.81 2.17
C LEU A 519 -14.63 24.56 1.04
N ASN A 520 -13.75 25.52 1.38
CA ASN A 520 -12.95 26.25 0.40
C ASN A 520 -11.96 25.31 -0.33
N ALA A 521 -11.41 24.33 0.38
CA ALA A 521 -10.54 23.32 -0.21
C ALA A 521 -11.31 22.45 -1.23
N LEU A 522 -12.52 22.02 -0.90
CA LEU A 522 -13.36 21.28 -1.85
C LEU A 522 -13.74 22.14 -3.06
N GLU A 523 -14.00 23.44 -2.89
CA GLU A 523 -14.28 24.36 -4.01
C GLU A 523 -13.05 24.53 -4.91
N ALA A 524 -11.86 24.65 -4.36
CA ALA A 524 -10.63 24.70 -5.14
C ALA A 524 -10.41 23.41 -5.95
N VAL A 525 -10.64 22.25 -5.31
CA VAL A 525 -10.55 20.93 -5.97
C VAL A 525 -11.60 20.80 -7.08
N ARG A 526 -12.85 21.22 -6.83
CA ARG A 526 -13.90 21.28 -7.86
C ARG A 526 -13.47 22.09 -9.08
N ALA A 527 -12.89 23.28 -8.84
CA ALA A 527 -12.41 24.13 -9.91
C ALA A 527 -11.26 23.49 -10.71
N MET A 528 -10.35 22.75 -10.04
CA MET A 528 -9.28 22.02 -10.71
C MET A 528 -9.82 20.87 -11.59
N PHE A 529 -10.86 20.18 -11.16
CA PHE A 529 -11.55 19.18 -11.98
C PHE A 529 -12.29 19.82 -13.16
N ASP A 530 -12.98 20.94 -12.94
CA ASP A 530 -13.73 21.68 -13.96
C ASP A 530 -12.78 22.23 -15.06
N GLU A 531 -11.61 22.71 -14.67
CA GLU A 531 -10.53 23.13 -15.58
C GLU A 531 -9.84 21.92 -16.27
N GLY A 532 -10.03 20.69 -15.75
CA GLY A 532 -9.42 19.47 -16.28
C GLY A 532 -7.93 19.33 -15.99
N ILE A 533 -7.39 20.08 -15.04
CA ILE A 533 -5.96 20.02 -14.65
C ILE A 533 -5.65 18.93 -13.62
N VAL A 534 -6.68 18.31 -13.04
CA VAL A 534 -6.61 17.14 -12.17
C VAL A 534 -7.60 16.08 -12.68
N GLN A 535 -7.16 14.84 -12.80
CA GLN A 535 -7.98 13.72 -13.24
C GLN A 535 -8.50 12.87 -12.09
N SER A 536 -7.82 12.92 -10.93
CA SER A 536 -8.17 12.10 -9.78
C SER A 536 -7.71 12.77 -8.49
N ALA A 537 -8.44 12.53 -7.39
CA ALA A 537 -8.07 12.99 -6.06
C ALA A 537 -8.56 12.03 -4.98
N TYR A 538 -7.89 12.03 -3.84
CA TYR A 538 -8.29 11.25 -2.69
C TYR A 538 -8.10 12.04 -1.39
N TRP A 539 -9.10 11.98 -0.49
CA TRP A 539 -9.08 12.64 0.82
C TRP A 539 -8.71 11.65 1.92
N HIS A 540 -7.66 11.96 2.65
CA HIS A 540 -7.28 11.28 3.87
C HIS A 540 -7.70 12.09 5.10
N ARG A 541 -8.20 11.42 6.13
CA ARG A 541 -8.30 12.05 7.44
C ARG A 541 -6.89 12.19 8.00
N TYR A 542 -6.58 13.33 8.59
CA TYR A 542 -5.32 13.51 9.30
C TYR A 542 -5.21 12.53 10.46
N ALA A 543 -4.10 11.79 10.51
CA ALA A 543 -3.68 10.96 11.63
C ALA A 543 -2.38 11.54 12.20
N MET A 544 -2.32 11.73 13.51
CA MET A 544 -1.09 12.15 14.18
C MET A 544 -0.20 10.94 14.40
N THR A 545 1.06 11.00 13.97
CA THR A 545 1.99 9.89 14.10
C THR A 545 3.12 10.20 15.08
N ALA A 546 3.60 9.20 15.80
CA ALA A 546 4.59 9.35 16.87
C ALA A 546 5.93 9.92 16.38
N HIS A 547 6.29 9.64 15.12
CA HIS A 547 7.57 10.04 14.53
C HIS A 547 7.49 11.33 13.69
N SER A 548 6.30 11.92 13.58
CA SER A 548 6.09 13.22 12.95
C SER A 548 6.40 14.36 13.91
N PRO A 549 6.80 15.56 13.42
CA PRO A 549 6.92 16.74 14.26
C PRO A 549 5.64 17.10 15.04
N SER A 550 4.47 16.86 14.43
CA SER A 550 3.18 17.10 15.10
C SER A 550 2.91 16.14 16.26
N GLY A 551 3.32 14.88 16.16
CA GLY A 551 3.19 13.93 17.25
C GLY A 551 4.25 14.10 18.36
N GLN A 552 5.42 14.66 18.01
CA GLN A 552 6.46 14.94 18.98
C GLN A 552 6.24 16.24 19.76
N HIS A 553 5.61 17.23 19.11
CA HIS A 553 5.37 18.56 19.65
C HIS A 553 3.90 19.00 19.43
N PRO A 554 2.91 18.22 19.90
CA PRO A 554 1.49 18.47 19.63
C PRO A 554 1.01 19.82 20.17
N GLU A 555 1.64 20.36 21.23
CA GLU A 555 1.34 21.66 21.79
C GLU A 555 1.54 22.82 20.80
N GLN A 556 2.45 22.68 19.83
CA GLN A 556 2.66 23.67 18.77
C GLN A 556 1.48 23.75 17.78
N PHE A 557 0.66 22.70 17.76
CA PHE A 557 -0.54 22.57 16.93
C PHE A 557 -1.84 22.74 17.71
N GLY A 558 -1.74 23.19 18.99
CA GLY A 558 -2.89 23.48 19.85
C GLY A 558 -3.62 22.23 20.35
N VAL A 559 -2.94 21.10 20.44
CA VAL A 559 -3.47 19.83 20.94
C VAL A 559 -2.49 19.18 21.93
N CYS A 560 -2.97 18.21 22.70
CA CYS A 560 -2.18 17.43 23.65
C CYS A 560 -2.34 15.93 23.35
N ARG A 561 -1.32 15.14 23.51
CA ARG A 561 -1.43 13.67 23.45
C ARG A 561 -2.33 13.16 24.56
N THR A 562 -3.19 12.22 24.23
CA THR A 562 -4.00 11.48 25.21
C THR A 562 -3.17 10.38 25.88
N ASP A 563 -2.33 9.70 25.07
CA ASP A 563 -1.54 8.58 25.53
C ASP A 563 -0.26 9.03 26.23
N THR A 564 -0.01 8.47 27.39
CA THR A 564 1.22 8.68 28.16
C THR A 564 2.28 7.62 27.88
N GLN A 565 1.90 6.51 27.26
CA GLN A 565 2.77 5.40 26.89
C GLN A 565 2.39 4.90 25.50
N PRO A 566 3.34 4.45 24.67
CA PRO A 566 3.07 3.82 23.39
C PRO A 566 2.22 2.56 23.55
N HIS A 567 1.35 2.32 22.60
CA HIS A 567 0.64 1.04 22.54
C HIS A 567 1.60 -0.14 22.39
N PRO A 568 1.33 -1.29 23.03
CA PRO A 568 2.28 -2.40 23.05
C PRO A 568 2.51 -3.08 21.70
N PHE A 569 1.62 -2.92 20.72
CA PHE A 569 1.70 -3.56 19.41
C PHE A 569 1.89 -2.55 18.28
N CYS A 570 0.83 -1.93 17.74
CA CYS A 570 0.97 -0.83 16.79
C CYS A 570 1.10 0.48 17.55
N ASN A 571 2.18 1.21 17.34
CA ASN A 571 2.52 2.36 18.20
C ASN A 571 2.86 3.66 17.43
N ASN A 572 2.58 3.70 16.12
CA ASN A 572 2.83 4.92 15.36
C ASN A 572 1.69 5.94 15.44
N GLU A 573 0.42 5.52 15.42
CA GLU A 573 -0.70 6.46 15.57
C GLU A 573 -0.84 6.90 17.03
N VAL A 574 -1.10 8.20 17.22
CA VAL A 574 -1.17 8.86 18.52
C VAL A 574 -2.52 9.52 18.71
N ASP A 575 -3.23 9.15 19.76
CA ASP A 575 -4.45 9.83 20.17
C ASP A 575 -4.16 11.20 20.80
N TYR A 576 -4.98 12.21 20.46
CA TYR A 576 -4.82 13.58 20.92
C TYR A 576 -6.14 14.27 21.20
N HIS A 577 -6.11 15.30 22.03
CA HIS A 577 -7.28 16.08 22.44
C HIS A 577 -6.94 17.58 22.58
N LEU A 578 -7.94 18.42 22.75
CA LEU A 578 -7.75 19.86 23.02
C LEU A 578 -7.32 20.08 24.47
N PRO A 579 -6.34 20.99 24.75
CA PRO A 579 -5.74 21.18 26.09
C PRO A 579 -6.73 21.47 27.21
N ASP A 580 -7.77 22.27 26.91
CA ASP A 580 -8.77 22.73 27.89
C ASP A 580 -10.04 21.85 27.93
N ARG A 581 -9.98 20.66 27.30
CA ARG A 581 -11.11 19.73 27.21
C ARG A 581 -10.72 18.34 27.69
N ARG A 582 -11.72 17.53 27.99
CA ARG A 582 -11.47 16.12 28.33
C ARG A 582 -11.02 15.36 27.08
N PRO A 583 -10.27 14.27 27.27
CA PRO A 583 -9.79 13.44 26.14
C PRO A 583 -10.90 12.90 25.22
N ASP A 584 -12.11 12.72 25.74
CA ASP A 584 -13.28 12.22 25.01
C ASP A 584 -14.14 13.34 24.37
N ASP A 585 -13.77 14.61 24.55
CA ASP A 585 -14.46 15.73 23.92
C ASP A 585 -14.10 15.81 22.41
N PRO A 586 -15.07 16.17 21.54
CA PRO A 586 -14.81 16.28 20.11
C PRO A 586 -13.73 17.31 19.80
N LEU A 587 -12.75 16.95 18.95
CA LEU A 587 -11.71 17.86 18.45
C LEU A 587 -12.28 19.01 17.60
N PHE A 588 -13.36 18.72 16.88
CA PHE A 588 -14.01 19.68 15.99
C PHE A 588 -15.43 19.99 16.49
N PRO A 589 -15.92 21.23 16.29
CA PRO A 589 -17.29 21.61 16.65
C PRO A 589 -18.35 21.04 15.70
N TYR A 590 -17.96 20.17 14.76
CA TYR A 590 -18.79 19.53 13.75
C TYR A 590 -18.46 18.04 13.65
N ASP A 591 -19.33 17.27 12.99
CA ASP A 591 -19.12 15.84 12.74
C ASP A 591 -18.07 15.65 11.63
N ILE A 592 -16.86 15.27 12.01
CA ILE A 592 -15.71 15.10 11.10
C ILE A 592 -15.91 13.91 10.16
N ASP A 593 -16.62 12.87 10.59
CA ASP A 593 -16.88 11.69 9.76
C ASP A 593 -17.90 12.03 8.67
N ALA A 594 -18.96 12.76 9.00
CA ALA A 594 -19.90 13.28 8.00
C ALA A 594 -19.24 14.25 7.00
N VAL A 595 -18.24 15.03 7.45
CA VAL A 595 -17.41 15.85 6.54
C VAL A 595 -16.61 14.96 5.59
N GLY A 596 -15.93 13.93 6.09
CA GLY A 596 -15.17 12.97 5.29
C GLY A 596 -16.04 12.28 4.23
N ASP A 597 -17.25 11.85 4.60
CA ASP A 597 -18.21 11.26 3.65
C ASP A 597 -18.63 12.25 2.55
N GLY A 598 -18.91 13.49 2.91
CA GLY A 598 -19.24 14.53 1.93
C GLY A 598 -18.10 14.80 0.94
N LEU A 599 -16.86 14.91 1.43
CA LEU A 599 -15.66 15.07 0.62
C LEU A 599 -15.48 13.90 -0.35
N ARG A 600 -15.60 12.67 0.14
CA ARG A 600 -15.46 11.44 -0.65
C ARG A 600 -16.51 11.36 -1.76
N ILE A 601 -17.78 11.60 -1.43
CA ILE A 601 -18.88 11.56 -2.40
C ILE A 601 -18.69 12.64 -3.46
N ALA A 602 -18.36 13.88 -3.06
CA ALA A 602 -18.14 14.99 -3.99
C ALA A 602 -17.01 14.66 -4.96
N THR A 603 -15.86 14.23 -4.44
CA THR A 603 -14.67 13.92 -5.25
C THR A 603 -14.92 12.76 -6.21
N TYR A 604 -15.62 11.70 -5.76
CA TYR A 604 -16.01 10.60 -6.65
C TYR A 604 -16.86 11.10 -7.83
N ASN A 605 -17.83 11.98 -7.57
CA ASN A 605 -18.63 12.57 -8.63
C ASN A 605 -17.79 13.45 -9.58
N TYR A 606 -16.89 14.28 -9.05
CA TYR A 606 -16.00 15.12 -9.86
C TYR A 606 -15.07 14.29 -10.77
N MET A 607 -14.52 13.19 -10.27
CA MET A 607 -13.72 12.24 -11.07
C MET A 607 -14.51 11.64 -12.24
N ASN A 608 -15.84 11.54 -12.11
CA ASN A 608 -16.74 11.06 -13.14
C ASN A 608 -17.39 12.20 -13.94
N GLY A 609 -16.89 13.44 -13.84
CA GLY A 609 -17.39 14.59 -14.57
C GLY A 609 -18.82 15.01 -14.19
N THR A 610 -19.30 14.63 -12.99
CA THR A 610 -20.66 14.91 -12.54
C THR A 610 -20.65 15.82 -11.31
N GLY A 611 -21.71 16.63 -11.15
CA GLY A 611 -21.89 17.50 -9.99
C GLY A 611 -20.90 18.67 -9.88
N LEU A 612 -20.19 19.03 -10.96
CA LEU A 612 -19.28 20.16 -11.01
C LEU A 612 -20.01 21.52 -10.90
N ASP A 613 -21.29 21.57 -11.23
CA ASP A 613 -22.18 22.71 -11.08
C ASP A 613 -22.89 22.77 -9.72
N ARG A 614 -22.81 21.71 -8.90
CA ARG A 614 -23.45 21.63 -7.60
C ARG A 614 -22.69 22.45 -6.55
N PRO A 615 -23.37 23.27 -5.75
CA PRO A 615 -22.72 23.99 -4.63
C PRO A 615 -22.03 23.01 -3.68
N VAL A 616 -20.78 23.28 -3.29
CA VAL A 616 -20.00 22.35 -2.45
C VAL A 616 -20.65 22.01 -1.11
N ARG A 617 -21.45 22.93 -0.55
CA ARG A 617 -22.16 22.68 0.72
C ARG A 617 -23.22 21.58 0.62
N ASP A 618 -23.77 21.35 -0.57
CA ASP A 618 -24.85 20.38 -0.79
C ASP A 618 -24.35 18.92 -0.78
N TRP A 619 -23.05 18.72 -0.74
CA TRP A 619 -22.46 17.39 -0.59
C TRP A 619 -22.43 16.90 0.87
N PHE A 620 -22.67 17.78 1.84
CA PHE A 620 -22.55 17.47 3.26
C PHE A 620 -23.94 17.35 3.92
N ALA A 621 -24.17 16.22 4.57
CA ALA A 621 -25.32 16.02 5.43
C ALA A 621 -25.06 16.66 6.80
N PHE A 622 -25.11 17.97 6.90
CA PHE A 622 -25.08 18.65 8.20
C PHE A 622 -26.43 18.48 8.92
N GLU A 623 -26.68 17.30 9.46
CA GLU A 623 -27.75 17.15 10.42
C GLU A 623 -27.41 17.99 11.66
N HIS A 624 -28.24 18.98 11.96
CA HIS A 624 -28.27 19.60 13.28
C HIS A 624 -28.60 18.50 14.31
N LYS A 625 -27.58 17.85 14.90
CA LYS A 625 -27.75 17.13 16.16
C LYS A 625 -28.20 18.17 17.19
N LYS A 626 -29.51 18.45 17.25
CA LYS A 626 -30.13 19.11 18.41
C LYS A 626 -29.70 18.28 19.61
N HIS A 627 -28.98 18.90 20.52
CA HIS A 627 -28.57 18.34 21.80
C HIS A 627 -29.77 17.72 22.52
N ASN A 628 -30.04 16.44 22.31
CA ASN A 628 -30.94 15.66 23.15
C ASN A 628 -30.17 15.11 24.38
N HIS A 629 -29.57 16.04 25.13
CA HIS A 629 -29.01 15.75 26.45
C HIS A 629 -30.03 15.94 27.57
N HIS A 630 -31.34 15.78 27.29
CA HIS A 630 -32.36 15.71 28.34
C HIS A 630 -33.45 14.74 27.94
N LYS A 631 -33.29 13.42 28.26
CA LYS A 631 -34.37 12.49 28.63
C LYS A 631 -33.84 11.05 28.82
N LYS A 632 -33.03 10.85 29.85
CA LYS A 632 -32.89 9.57 30.54
C LYS A 632 -32.73 9.77 32.03
N LYS A 633 -33.73 10.42 32.64
CA LYS A 633 -34.04 10.28 34.08
C LYS A 633 -35.57 10.47 34.18
N ASN A 634 -36.25 9.35 34.28
CA ASN A 634 -37.53 9.11 34.92
C ASN A 634 -38.30 8.05 34.16
N ASN A 635 -38.01 6.80 34.53
CA ASN A 635 -38.97 5.69 34.57
C ASN A 635 -38.32 4.52 35.34
N LYS A 636 -38.26 4.70 36.66
CA LYS A 636 -38.34 3.63 37.66
C LYS A 636 -39.51 3.98 38.52
N ARG A 637 -40.64 3.38 38.21
CA ARG A 637 -41.68 2.97 39.17
C ARG A 637 -42.35 1.72 38.65
#